data_daa1f51dfcbdecc3cf34acbf0e4d1505
#
_entry.id   daa1f51dfcbdecc3cf34acbf0e4d1505
#
_cell.length_a   1.000
_cell.length_b   1.000
_cell.length_c   1.000
_cell.angle_alpha   90.00
_cell.angle_beta   90.00
_cell.angle_gamma   90.00
#
_symmetry.space_group_name_H-M   'P 1'
#
loop_
_entity.id
_entity.type
_entity.pdbx_description
1 polymer ?
#
loop_
_entity_poly.entity_id
_entity_poly.type
_entity_poly.pdbx_seq_one_letter_code
_entity_poly.pdbx_strand_id
1 'polypeptide(L)'
;MNFHSLYDQGFARVAAVTLPVHPAQPLANAEEIIAAARSCDERGVSIALFPELCVSGYAIDDLLLQDVLLDEVERALTTIIAASADLLPLIVVGAPLRKGVALYNCAVAIHRGRALAVIPKSYLPNYREFYEKRHFVTPPSFDNDLLQAPWAPIEPYTGDAPLLPFGSVTIDVTDIPGLCVGIEVCEDMWVPVTPASLLALAGATVLLNLSASPITVGRGDERKLLAQSTSARCACAYVYTAAGPGESTTDLAWDGQTLIYEAGQLLAAGERFASGTQITIADVDVEHLRTERTRQNSFTDNAQKMLEGLSIPRPYSIAIEMNPPRTDLGLEREVDRFPFVPDDPNQLEQDCYEAYNIQVAGLAKRLSAIGQPKVVIGVSGGLDSTHALIVAARAMDLLGRPRTDILGYTLPGFATSARTKTNAIALCESLGVSFKEIDITPAARQMLADIDHPYADGHDDYDVTFENVQAGLRTDYLFRLANHLGGIVLGTGDLSELALGWCTYGVGDQMSHYAVNTGVPKTMIQHLIRWVVSSGQFSPEVGEILLSILGTEISPELVPAKPGQKMQSTQDKIGPYNLQDFNLYYVLRRGARPSKIAFLAEHAWSDASRGDWPAGYPEEDKVSYSLDEIVKWERLFIRRYFTQQFKRSALPNGPKVMAGGSLSPRGDWRMPSDVSAEAWLRELDGAVSGLVD
;
A
#
# COMPACT_ATOMS: atom_id res chain seq x y z
N MET A 1 -5.72 16.15 18.06
CA MET A 1 -5.39 14.87 17.40
C MET A 1 -4.71 14.00 18.45
N ASN A 2 -5.20 12.77 18.65
CA ASN A 2 -4.50 11.78 19.47
C ASN A 2 -3.64 10.93 18.54
N PHE A 3 -2.34 10.90 18.75
CA PHE A 3 -1.39 10.20 17.88
C PHE A 3 -1.72 8.70 17.71
N HIS A 4 -2.11 8.01 18.79
CA HIS A 4 -2.43 6.59 18.75
C HIS A 4 -3.89 6.27 18.35
N SER A 5 -4.70 7.28 18.01
CA SER A 5 -6.07 7.05 17.53
C SER A 5 -6.08 6.73 16.04
N LEU A 6 -6.46 5.52 15.65
CA LEU A 6 -6.58 5.13 14.25
C LEU A 6 -7.51 6.08 13.45
N TYR A 7 -8.58 6.56 14.07
CA TYR A 7 -9.52 7.50 13.44
C TYR A 7 -8.90 8.88 13.21
N ASP A 8 -8.03 9.35 14.11
CA ASP A 8 -7.29 10.59 13.92
C ASP A 8 -6.17 10.44 12.87
N GLN A 9 -5.69 9.22 12.67
CA GLN A 9 -4.73 8.88 11.61
C GLN A 9 -5.39 8.60 10.26
N GLY A 10 -6.71 8.84 10.12
CA GLY A 10 -7.43 8.73 8.85
C GLY A 10 -7.76 7.30 8.44
N PHE A 11 -7.90 6.40 9.41
CA PHE A 11 -8.45 5.06 9.22
C PHE A 11 -9.90 4.99 9.64
N ALA A 12 -10.60 3.95 9.17
CA ALA A 12 -11.93 3.56 9.62
C ALA A 12 -11.96 2.05 9.85
N ARG A 13 -12.35 1.62 11.06
CA ARG A 13 -12.47 0.21 11.40
C ARG A 13 -13.78 -0.33 10.90
N VAL A 14 -13.75 -1.35 10.05
CA VAL A 14 -14.93 -1.98 9.43
C VAL A 14 -14.99 -3.47 9.74
N ALA A 15 -16.19 -4.01 9.80
CA ALA A 15 -16.43 -5.43 10.05
C ALA A 15 -17.34 -6.04 9.00
N ALA A 16 -16.96 -7.21 8.48
CA ALA A 16 -17.80 -8.14 7.75
C ALA A 16 -18.20 -9.27 8.69
N VAL A 17 -19.49 -9.39 8.96
CA VAL A 17 -20.04 -10.35 9.93
C VAL A 17 -20.77 -11.46 9.18
N THR A 18 -20.54 -12.71 9.56
CA THR A 18 -21.44 -13.82 9.27
C THR A 18 -21.89 -14.45 10.57
N LEU A 19 -23.11 -14.94 10.63
CA LEU A 19 -23.71 -15.48 11.84
C LEU A 19 -24.55 -16.72 11.53
N PRO A 20 -24.78 -17.60 12.51
CA PRO A 20 -25.73 -18.69 12.36
C PRO A 20 -27.14 -18.13 12.26
N VAL A 21 -27.78 -18.36 11.10
CA VAL A 21 -29.15 -17.92 10.84
C VAL A 21 -30.14 -18.99 11.31
N HIS A 22 -31.25 -18.57 11.89
CA HIS A 22 -32.41 -19.40 12.22
C HIS A 22 -33.48 -19.17 11.14
N PRO A 23 -33.65 -20.10 10.17
CA PRO A 23 -34.55 -19.90 9.04
C PRO A 23 -36.00 -19.63 9.50
N ALA A 24 -36.58 -18.56 8.99
CA ALA A 24 -37.91 -18.09 9.32
C ALA A 24 -38.16 -17.77 10.82
N GLN A 25 -37.09 -17.38 11.55
CA GLN A 25 -37.17 -16.95 12.95
C GLN A 25 -36.59 -15.53 13.13
N PRO A 26 -37.22 -14.47 12.63
CA PRO A 26 -36.67 -13.11 12.60
C PRO A 26 -36.23 -12.56 13.94
N LEU A 27 -36.98 -12.85 15.03
CA LEU A 27 -36.62 -12.36 16.37
C LEU A 27 -35.37 -13.05 16.93
N ALA A 28 -35.18 -14.36 16.68
CA ALA A 28 -33.94 -15.05 17.07
C ALA A 28 -32.73 -14.52 16.29
N ASN A 29 -32.90 -14.26 14.99
CA ASN A 29 -31.88 -13.65 14.17
C ASN A 29 -31.53 -12.22 14.63
N ALA A 30 -32.51 -11.47 15.08
CA ALA A 30 -32.27 -10.13 15.65
C ALA A 30 -31.41 -10.19 16.93
N GLU A 31 -31.60 -11.19 17.79
CA GLU A 31 -30.74 -11.40 18.97
C GLU A 31 -29.28 -11.66 18.59
N GLU A 32 -29.03 -12.52 17.59
CA GLU A 32 -27.68 -12.80 17.07
C GLU A 32 -27.05 -11.55 16.44
N ILE A 33 -27.80 -10.79 15.63
CA ILE A 33 -27.34 -9.54 15.01
C ILE A 33 -26.96 -8.51 16.08
N ILE A 34 -27.80 -8.35 17.11
CA ILE A 34 -27.54 -7.41 18.21
C ILE A 34 -26.31 -7.82 19.02
N ALA A 35 -26.14 -9.12 19.30
CA ALA A 35 -24.97 -9.62 20.02
C ALA A 35 -23.68 -9.34 19.23
N ALA A 36 -23.67 -9.60 17.93
CA ALA A 36 -22.54 -9.29 17.07
C ALA A 36 -22.28 -7.78 16.94
N ALA A 37 -23.33 -6.96 16.83
CA ALA A 37 -23.21 -5.50 16.78
C ALA A 37 -22.59 -4.92 18.06
N ARG A 38 -22.95 -5.45 19.23
CA ARG A 38 -22.32 -5.07 20.50
C ARG A 38 -20.85 -5.46 20.55
N SER A 39 -20.51 -6.66 20.07
CA SER A 39 -19.10 -7.06 19.97
C SER A 39 -18.31 -6.16 19.00
N CYS A 40 -18.92 -5.68 17.93
CA CYS A 40 -18.33 -4.67 17.05
C CYS A 40 -18.13 -3.33 17.76
N ASP A 41 -19.11 -2.88 18.54
CA ASP A 41 -19.03 -1.64 19.33
C ASP A 41 -17.88 -1.68 20.34
N GLU A 42 -17.76 -2.76 21.12
CA GLU A 42 -16.68 -2.98 22.09
C GLU A 42 -15.29 -2.91 21.46
N ARG A 43 -15.17 -3.27 20.17
CA ARG A 43 -13.92 -3.21 19.39
C ARG A 43 -13.75 -1.89 18.64
N GLY A 44 -14.64 -0.93 18.84
CA GLY A 44 -14.61 0.38 18.20
C GLY A 44 -14.81 0.33 16.69
N VAL A 45 -15.60 -0.62 16.19
CA VAL A 45 -15.95 -0.75 14.77
C VAL A 45 -16.92 0.35 14.35
N SER A 46 -16.64 1.03 13.24
CA SER A 46 -17.51 2.08 12.70
C SER A 46 -18.61 1.56 11.75
N ILE A 47 -18.37 0.42 11.08
CA ILE A 47 -19.32 -0.18 10.12
C ILE A 47 -19.38 -1.67 10.37
N ALA A 48 -20.59 -2.21 10.60
CA ALA A 48 -20.86 -3.63 10.75
C ALA A 48 -21.80 -4.10 9.63
N LEU A 49 -21.29 -4.90 8.72
CA LEU A 49 -22.03 -5.45 7.58
C LEU A 49 -22.47 -6.88 7.87
N PHE A 50 -23.77 -7.14 7.72
CA PHE A 50 -24.40 -8.45 7.90
C PHE A 50 -24.87 -9.03 6.55
N PRO A 51 -25.14 -10.36 6.45
CA PRO A 51 -25.51 -11.00 5.20
C PRO A 51 -26.88 -10.56 4.64
N GLU A 52 -27.07 -10.80 3.37
CA GLU A 52 -28.36 -10.65 2.67
C GLU A 52 -29.44 -11.50 3.34
N LEU A 53 -30.62 -10.90 3.55
CA LEU A 53 -31.80 -11.52 4.20
C LEU A 53 -31.51 -12.18 5.57
N CYS A 54 -30.45 -11.79 6.26
CA CYS A 54 -30.05 -12.37 7.56
C CYS A 54 -31.13 -12.21 8.64
N VAL A 55 -32.07 -11.26 8.50
CA VAL A 55 -33.17 -11.10 9.45
C VAL A 55 -34.19 -12.24 9.33
N SER A 56 -34.48 -12.71 8.12
CA SER A 56 -35.47 -13.78 7.88
C SER A 56 -34.86 -15.15 7.63
N GLY A 57 -33.60 -15.21 7.17
CA GLY A 57 -33.01 -16.27 6.42
C GLY A 57 -33.29 -16.12 4.92
N TYR A 58 -32.33 -16.54 4.09
CA TYR A 58 -32.42 -16.48 2.63
C TYR A 58 -33.15 -17.69 2.03
N ALA A 59 -32.77 -18.91 2.46
CA ALA A 59 -33.24 -20.16 1.90
C ALA A 59 -34.54 -20.64 2.60
N ILE A 60 -35.61 -19.85 2.51
CA ILE A 60 -36.88 -20.12 3.16
C ILE A 60 -38.05 -20.15 2.17
N ASP A 61 -37.78 -20.06 0.89
CA ASP A 61 -38.70 -20.27 -0.23
C ASP A 61 -39.99 -19.45 -0.12
N ASP A 62 -41.15 -20.07 -0.37
CA ASP A 62 -42.45 -19.42 -0.37
C ASP A 62 -42.91 -18.91 1.02
N LEU A 63 -42.18 -19.21 2.08
CA LEU A 63 -42.39 -18.57 3.38
C LEU A 63 -42.19 -17.04 3.31
N LEU A 64 -41.38 -16.55 2.40
CA LEU A 64 -41.21 -15.14 2.11
C LEU A 64 -42.54 -14.44 1.68
N LEU A 65 -43.54 -15.20 1.21
CA LEU A 65 -44.83 -14.67 0.80
C LEU A 65 -45.90 -14.69 1.93
N GLN A 66 -45.48 -15.06 3.15
CA GLN A 66 -46.39 -15.16 4.29
C GLN A 66 -46.35 -13.90 5.14
N ASP A 67 -47.50 -13.23 5.31
CA ASP A 67 -47.62 -12.01 6.11
C ASP A 67 -47.13 -12.17 7.54
N VAL A 68 -47.38 -13.35 8.16
CA VAL A 68 -46.88 -13.64 9.53
C VAL A 68 -45.38 -13.50 9.64
N LEU A 69 -44.62 -13.97 8.63
CA LEU A 69 -43.16 -13.86 8.61
C LEU A 69 -42.75 -12.39 8.41
N LEU A 70 -43.40 -11.70 7.47
CA LEU A 70 -43.04 -10.31 7.14
C LEU A 70 -43.36 -9.35 8.29
N ASP A 71 -44.44 -9.58 9.02
CA ASP A 71 -44.77 -8.82 10.23
C ASP A 71 -43.75 -9.06 11.35
N GLU A 72 -43.23 -10.29 11.45
CA GLU A 72 -42.16 -10.60 12.41
C GLU A 72 -40.79 -10.03 12.02
N VAL A 73 -40.49 -9.94 10.72
CA VAL A 73 -39.30 -9.21 10.19
C VAL A 73 -39.36 -7.72 10.59
N GLU A 74 -40.53 -7.08 10.44
CA GLU A 74 -40.69 -5.68 10.85
C GLU A 74 -40.47 -5.49 12.36
N ARG A 75 -40.97 -6.42 13.20
CA ARG A 75 -40.71 -6.41 14.65
C ARG A 75 -39.20 -6.62 14.98
N ALA A 76 -38.56 -7.54 14.28
CA ALA A 76 -37.13 -7.78 14.43
C ALA A 76 -36.32 -6.54 14.09
N LEU A 77 -36.63 -5.85 12.99
CA LEU A 77 -35.97 -4.58 12.63
C LEU A 77 -36.18 -3.51 13.71
N THR A 78 -37.42 -3.37 14.24
CA THR A 78 -37.69 -2.45 15.36
C THR A 78 -36.80 -2.75 16.57
N THR A 79 -36.61 -4.05 16.88
CA THR A 79 -35.76 -4.49 18.01
C THR A 79 -34.30 -4.16 17.76
N ILE A 80 -33.77 -4.40 16.53
CA ILE A 80 -32.38 -4.06 16.14
C ILE A 80 -32.16 -2.56 16.21
N ILE A 81 -33.11 -1.75 15.68
CA ILE A 81 -33.04 -0.29 15.71
C ILE A 81 -32.95 0.21 17.15
N ALA A 82 -33.86 -0.24 18.01
CA ALA A 82 -33.88 0.16 19.41
C ALA A 82 -32.55 -0.22 20.13
N ALA A 83 -32.05 -1.41 19.89
CA ALA A 83 -30.78 -1.88 20.47
C ALA A 83 -29.55 -1.12 19.96
N SER A 84 -29.63 -0.47 18.82
CA SER A 84 -28.52 0.30 18.22
C SER A 84 -28.37 1.72 18.82
N ALA A 85 -29.27 2.16 19.71
CA ALA A 85 -29.32 3.55 20.19
C ALA A 85 -28.01 4.06 20.77
N ASP A 86 -27.31 3.21 21.53
CA ASP A 86 -26.05 3.53 22.20
C ASP A 86 -24.82 2.91 21.52
N LEU A 87 -24.99 2.26 20.35
CA LEU A 87 -23.90 1.60 19.63
C LEU A 87 -23.23 2.53 18.62
N LEU A 88 -21.93 2.39 18.48
CA LEU A 88 -21.13 3.12 17.51
C LEU A 88 -21.39 2.71 16.05
N PRO A 89 -21.47 1.40 15.68
CA PRO A 89 -21.48 1.00 14.29
C PRO A 89 -22.67 1.53 13.49
N LEU A 90 -22.41 1.91 12.24
CA LEU A 90 -23.40 1.85 11.18
C LEU A 90 -23.67 0.37 10.91
N ILE A 91 -24.85 -0.11 11.29
CA ILE A 91 -25.28 -1.50 11.15
C ILE A 91 -26.03 -1.63 9.83
N VAL A 92 -25.63 -2.57 8.96
CA VAL A 92 -26.29 -2.83 7.69
C VAL A 92 -26.72 -4.29 7.64
N VAL A 93 -28.06 -4.52 7.61
CA VAL A 93 -28.67 -5.86 7.65
C VAL A 93 -29.54 -6.12 6.42
N GLY A 94 -29.67 -7.38 6.02
CA GLY A 94 -30.55 -7.81 4.92
C GLY A 94 -31.94 -8.22 5.42
N ALA A 95 -33.01 -7.71 4.79
CA ALA A 95 -34.40 -8.03 5.14
C ALA A 95 -35.36 -7.98 3.93
N PRO A 96 -36.37 -8.88 3.86
CA PRO A 96 -37.46 -8.77 2.90
C PRO A 96 -38.45 -7.70 3.37
N LEU A 97 -38.77 -6.71 2.50
CA LEU A 97 -39.65 -5.60 2.85
C LEU A 97 -40.74 -5.36 1.81
N ARG A 98 -41.94 -5.12 2.30
CA ARG A 98 -43.09 -4.78 1.47
C ARG A 98 -43.10 -3.28 1.12
N LYS A 99 -43.43 -2.96 -0.15
CA LYS A 99 -43.74 -1.60 -0.56
C LYS A 99 -44.95 -1.66 -1.52
N GLY A 100 -46.09 -1.15 -1.09
CA GLY A 100 -47.36 -1.31 -1.82
C GLY A 100 -47.72 -2.79 -1.97
N VAL A 101 -47.82 -3.26 -3.20
CA VAL A 101 -48.16 -4.66 -3.53
C VAL A 101 -46.96 -5.52 -3.85
N ALA A 102 -45.75 -5.00 -3.68
CA ALA A 102 -44.53 -5.66 -4.07
C ALA A 102 -43.64 -5.99 -2.86
N LEU A 103 -42.92 -7.09 -2.95
CA LEU A 103 -41.89 -7.50 -1.99
C LEU A 103 -40.48 -7.26 -2.59
N TYR A 104 -39.58 -6.72 -1.79
CA TYR A 104 -38.22 -6.38 -2.18
C TYR A 104 -37.23 -7.07 -1.26
N ASN A 105 -36.12 -7.52 -1.84
CA ASN A 105 -34.91 -7.93 -1.11
C ASN A 105 -34.10 -6.67 -0.83
N CYS A 106 -33.91 -6.30 0.44
CA CYS A 106 -33.39 -5.00 0.81
C CYS A 106 -32.21 -5.12 1.80
N ALA A 107 -31.28 -4.19 1.70
CA ALA A 107 -30.43 -3.81 2.81
C ALA A 107 -31.06 -2.66 3.59
N VAL A 108 -30.93 -2.67 4.92
CA VAL A 108 -31.41 -1.62 5.83
C VAL A 108 -30.21 -1.05 6.57
N ALA A 109 -29.96 0.25 6.41
CA ALA A 109 -28.90 0.97 7.12
C ALA A 109 -29.47 1.56 8.42
N ILE A 110 -28.83 1.21 9.55
CA ILE A 110 -29.28 1.56 10.91
C ILE A 110 -28.12 2.21 11.67
N HIS A 111 -28.37 3.33 12.33
CA HIS A 111 -27.39 3.98 13.19
C HIS A 111 -28.05 4.70 14.36
N ARG A 112 -27.56 4.45 15.57
CA ARG A 112 -27.97 5.14 16.81
C ARG A 112 -29.49 5.27 16.98
N GLY A 113 -30.16 4.13 16.99
CA GLY A 113 -31.63 4.07 17.23
C GLY A 113 -32.47 4.54 16.05
N ARG A 114 -31.89 4.72 14.86
CA ARG A 114 -32.58 5.20 13.66
C ARG A 114 -32.28 4.34 12.44
N ALA A 115 -33.32 4.02 11.67
CA ALA A 115 -33.15 3.57 10.30
C ALA A 115 -32.84 4.79 9.41
N LEU A 116 -31.80 4.71 8.60
CA LEU A 116 -31.36 5.80 7.73
C LEU A 116 -31.91 5.67 6.31
N ALA A 117 -31.89 4.46 5.76
CA ALA A 117 -32.30 4.17 4.39
C ALA A 117 -32.61 2.69 4.21
N VAL A 118 -33.34 2.40 3.15
CA VAL A 118 -33.61 1.05 2.63
C VAL A 118 -33.12 0.98 1.20
N ILE A 119 -32.21 0.03 0.93
CA ILE A 119 -31.56 -0.16 -0.36
C ILE A 119 -32.06 -1.46 -0.98
N PRO A 120 -32.98 -1.43 -1.95
CA PRO A 120 -33.47 -2.62 -2.62
C PRO A 120 -32.41 -3.16 -3.59
N LYS A 121 -32.30 -4.49 -3.67
CA LYS A 121 -31.47 -5.20 -4.64
C LYS A 121 -31.85 -4.80 -6.07
N SER A 122 -30.85 -4.35 -6.84
CA SER A 122 -31.07 -3.84 -8.20
C SER A 122 -31.26 -4.95 -9.22
N TYR A 123 -30.56 -6.07 -9.07
CA TYR A 123 -30.58 -7.20 -9.98
C TYR A 123 -30.93 -8.49 -9.24
N LEU A 124 -32.00 -9.17 -9.69
CA LEU A 124 -32.46 -10.41 -9.11
C LEU A 124 -31.99 -11.61 -9.97
N PRO A 125 -31.15 -12.49 -9.44
CA PRO A 125 -30.75 -13.68 -10.17
C PRO A 125 -31.96 -14.63 -10.38
N ASN A 126 -32.11 -15.11 -11.61
CA ASN A 126 -33.18 -16.03 -11.99
C ASN A 126 -32.67 -17.02 -13.04
N TYR A 127 -31.60 -17.71 -12.69
CA TYR A 127 -30.90 -18.70 -13.52
C TYR A 127 -30.23 -19.74 -12.62
N ARG A 128 -30.01 -20.97 -13.17
CA ARG A 128 -29.45 -22.12 -12.44
C ARG A 128 -30.23 -22.39 -11.14
N GLU A 129 -29.57 -22.35 -9.99
CA GLU A 129 -30.12 -22.51 -8.65
C GLU A 129 -30.93 -21.31 -8.14
N PHE A 130 -30.86 -20.17 -8.80
CA PHE A 130 -31.53 -18.94 -8.37
C PHE A 130 -32.90 -18.73 -9.01
N TYR A 131 -33.90 -18.36 -8.21
CA TYR A 131 -35.26 -18.05 -8.64
C TYR A 131 -35.87 -16.88 -7.86
N GLU A 132 -35.06 -15.87 -7.55
CA GLU A 132 -35.49 -14.72 -6.73
C GLU A 132 -36.71 -13.95 -7.33
N LYS A 133 -36.86 -13.94 -8.66
CA LYS A 133 -38.02 -13.32 -9.31
C LYS A 133 -39.37 -14.02 -9.00
N ARG A 134 -39.34 -15.19 -8.35
CA ARG A 134 -40.55 -15.81 -7.82
C ARG A 134 -41.13 -15.02 -6.64
N HIS A 135 -40.26 -14.40 -5.83
CA HIS A 135 -40.64 -13.75 -4.58
C HIS A 135 -40.50 -12.24 -4.64
N PHE A 136 -39.45 -11.74 -5.30
CA PHE A 136 -39.06 -10.34 -5.29
C PHE A 136 -39.23 -9.66 -6.63
N VAL A 137 -39.35 -8.33 -6.59
CA VAL A 137 -39.33 -7.46 -7.77
C VAL A 137 -38.12 -6.52 -7.68
N THR A 138 -37.61 -6.11 -8.84
CA THR A 138 -36.61 -5.05 -8.93
C THR A 138 -37.27 -3.68 -8.75
N PRO A 139 -36.58 -2.69 -8.14
CA PRO A 139 -37.08 -1.34 -8.09
C PRO A 139 -37.33 -0.79 -9.51
N PRO A 140 -38.36 0.05 -9.74
CA PRO A 140 -38.81 0.45 -11.08
C PRO A 140 -37.81 1.34 -11.87
N SER A 141 -36.81 1.82 -11.31
CA SER A 141 -35.60 2.50 -11.86
C SER A 141 -34.74 2.95 -10.69
N PHE A 142 -33.59 3.54 -10.97
CA PHE A 142 -32.76 4.17 -9.93
C PHE A 142 -33.42 5.44 -9.34
N ASP A 143 -34.71 5.64 -9.53
CA ASP A 143 -35.42 6.78 -8.99
C ASP A 143 -35.43 6.73 -7.47
N ASN A 144 -34.98 7.81 -6.89
CA ASN A 144 -35.05 8.07 -5.47
C ASN A 144 -36.50 8.12 -5.04
N ASP A 145 -36.94 7.09 -4.34
CA ASP A 145 -38.32 6.93 -3.83
C ASP A 145 -38.28 6.89 -2.30
N LEU A 146 -39.44 6.94 -1.68
CA LEU A 146 -39.60 6.88 -0.24
C LEU A 146 -40.38 5.64 0.16
N LEU A 147 -39.97 5.01 1.24
CA LEU A 147 -40.69 3.92 1.89
C LEU A 147 -41.33 4.42 3.17
N GLN A 148 -42.64 4.22 3.29
CA GLN A 148 -43.32 4.39 4.55
C GLN A 148 -42.96 3.20 5.47
N ALA A 149 -42.29 3.49 6.59
CA ALA A 149 -41.68 2.49 7.46
C ALA A 149 -42.24 2.58 8.89
N PRO A 150 -43.45 2.06 9.17
CA PRO A 150 -44.04 2.13 10.51
C PRO A 150 -43.24 1.38 11.58
N TRP A 151 -42.36 0.46 11.17
CA TRP A 151 -41.44 -0.29 12.01
C TRP A 151 -40.17 0.50 12.40
N ALA A 152 -39.94 1.66 11.80
CA ALA A 152 -38.79 2.52 12.10
C ALA A 152 -39.26 3.67 13.01
N PRO A 153 -39.08 3.61 14.34
CA PRO A 153 -39.54 4.66 15.23
C PRO A 153 -38.77 5.98 14.98
N ILE A 154 -39.52 7.11 15.03
CA ILE A 154 -38.95 8.46 15.10
C ILE A 154 -39.18 9.00 16.51
N GLU A 155 -38.13 9.58 17.10
CA GLU A 155 -38.30 10.38 18.31
C GLU A 155 -38.12 11.88 17.99
N PRO A 156 -39.00 12.75 18.43
CA PRO A 156 -40.28 12.48 19.11
C PRO A 156 -41.37 12.03 18.11
N TYR A 157 -42.24 11.11 18.54
CA TYR A 157 -43.33 10.56 17.74
C TYR A 157 -44.30 11.65 17.28
N THR A 158 -44.40 11.90 15.97
CA THR A 158 -45.26 12.92 15.36
C THR A 158 -46.62 12.38 14.89
N GLY A 159 -46.86 11.08 15.05
CA GLY A 159 -48.09 10.41 14.65
C GLY A 159 -48.09 9.84 13.22
N ASP A 160 -47.21 10.29 12.34
CA ASP A 160 -47.08 9.76 10.99
C ASP A 160 -45.94 8.72 10.93
N ALA A 161 -46.11 7.68 10.13
CA ALA A 161 -45.04 6.71 9.90
C ALA A 161 -43.85 7.39 9.17
N PRO A 162 -42.56 7.10 9.57
CA PRO A 162 -41.43 7.70 8.95
C PRO A 162 -41.31 7.35 7.46
N LEU A 163 -40.88 8.32 6.68
CA LEU A 163 -40.52 8.14 5.27
C LEU A 163 -39.00 8.00 5.16
N LEU A 164 -38.56 6.81 4.76
CA LEU A 164 -37.12 6.51 4.56
C LEU A 164 -36.77 6.59 3.08
N PRO A 165 -35.57 7.09 2.73
CA PRO A 165 -35.01 6.91 1.40
C PRO A 165 -35.06 5.44 0.98
N PHE A 166 -35.64 5.17 -0.20
CA PHE A 166 -35.76 3.85 -0.80
C PHE A 166 -35.09 3.86 -2.17
N GLY A 167 -33.87 3.31 -2.26
CA GLY A 167 -33.10 3.33 -3.48
C GLY A 167 -31.59 3.36 -3.20
N SER A 168 -30.84 3.87 -4.17
CA SER A 168 -29.39 4.01 -4.06
C SER A 168 -29.01 5.13 -3.11
N VAL A 169 -28.08 4.90 -2.17
CA VAL A 169 -27.67 5.89 -1.17
C VAL A 169 -26.16 5.95 -1.02
N THR A 170 -25.65 7.16 -0.67
CA THR A 170 -24.34 7.35 -0.05
C THR A 170 -24.53 7.89 1.37
N ILE A 171 -23.76 7.37 2.33
CA ILE A 171 -23.79 7.81 3.73
C ILE A 171 -22.45 8.45 4.05
N ASP A 172 -22.43 9.77 4.21
CA ASP A 172 -21.25 10.55 4.56
C ASP A 172 -21.08 10.62 6.07
N VAL A 173 -19.93 10.16 6.58
CA VAL A 173 -19.57 10.26 8.00
C VAL A 173 -18.76 11.53 8.20
N THR A 174 -19.40 12.58 8.68
CA THR A 174 -18.86 13.95 8.65
C THR A 174 -17.68 14.18 9.58
N ASP A 175 -17.56 13.39 10.64
CA ASP A 175 -16.50 13.46 11.65
C ASP A 175 -15.37 12.45 11.44
N ILE A 176 -15.42 11.65 10.35
CA ILE A 176 -14.33 10.81 9.84
C ILE A 176 -14.03 11.24 8.39
N PRO A 177 -13.11 12.18 8.17
CA PRO A 177 -12.88 12.77 6.86
C PRO A 177 -12.51 11.74 5.78
N GLY A 178 -13.32 11.67 4.73
CA GLY A 178 -13.13 10.73 3.63
C GLY A 178 -13.89 9.42 3.76
N LEU A 179 -14.60 9.17 4.87
CA LEU A 179 -15.48 8.01 5.02
C LEU A 179 -16.83 8.32 4.42
N CYS A 180 -17.12 7.71 3.27
CA CYS A 180 -18.42 7.73 2.61
C CYS A 180 -18.78 6.30 2.22
N VAL A 181 -19.95 5.82 2.64
CA VAL A 181 -20.39 4.44 2.51
C VAL A 181 -21.40 4.30 1.39
N GLY A 182 -21.21 3.30 0.51
CA GLY A 182 -22.17 2.87 -0.49
C GLY A 182 -22.56 1.42 -0.28
N ILE A 183 -23.79 1.03 -0.62
CA ILE A 183 -24.35 -0.30 -0.33
C ILE A 183 -24.94 -0.90 -1.59
N GLU A 184 -24.60 -2.15 -1.87
CA GLU A 184 -25.21 -2.98 -2.93
C GLU A 184 -25.52 -4.38 -2.38
N VAL A 185 -26.36 -5.15 -3.08
CA VAL A 185 -26.81 -6.46 -2.59
C VAL A 185 -26.50 -7.57 -3.59
N CYS A 186 -25.63 -8.47 -3.19
CA CYS A 186 -25.32 -9.77 -3.78
C CYS A 186 -25.11 -9.76 -5.30
N GLU A 187 -26.15 -10.09 -6.11
CA GLU A 187 -26.09 -10.16 -7.58
C GLU A 187 -25.62 -8.85 -8.22
N ASP A 188 -25.80 -7.73 -7.53
CA ASP A 188 -25.37 -6.43 -7.99
C ASP A 188 -23.87 -6.37 -8.32
N MET A 189 -23.03 -7.20 -7.65
CA MET A 189 -21.60 -7.28 -7.96
C MET A 189 -21.24 -8.09 -9.21
N TRP A 190 -22.18 -8.89 -9.74
CA TRP A 190 -21.94 -9.79 -10.87
C TRP A 190 -22.25 -9.17 -12.24
N VAL A 191 -22.96 -8.06 -12.26
CA VAL A 191 -23.33 -7.38 -13.50
C VAL A 191 -22.17 -6.54 -14.05
N PRO A 192 -22.10 -6.30 -15.38
CA PRO A 192 -20.99 -5.56 -16.00
C PRO A 192 -20.84 -4.11 -15.49
N VAL A 193 -21.95 -3.41 -15.22
CA VAL A 193 -21.98 -2.07 -14.62
C VAL A 193 -22.66 -2.17 -13.27
N THR A 194 -21.86 -2.29 -12.22
CA THR A 194 -22.35 -2.54 -10.87
C THR A 194 -22.87 -1.26 -10.21
N PRO A 195 -23.88 -1.34 -9.33
CA PRO A 195 -24.26 -0.23 -8.45
C PRO A 195 -23.08 0.31 -7.66
N ALA A 196 -22.19 -0.57 -7.15
CA ALA A 196 -20.96 -0.19 -6.49
C ALA A 196 -20.10 0.78 -7.30
N SER A 197 -19.96 0.55 -8.62
CA SER A 197 -19.19 1.45 -9.50
C SER A 197 -19.80 2.85 -9.56
N LEU A 198 -21.12 2.95 -9.63
CA LEU A 198 -21.84 4.23 -9.64
C LEU A 198 -21.75 4.94 -8.29
N LEU A 199 -21.88 4.19 -7.19
CA LEU A 199 -21.72 4.71 -5.83
C LEU A 199 -20.30 5.24 -5.59
N ALA A 200 -19.26 4.54 -6.08
CA ALA A 200 -17.88 5.02 -6.02
C ALA A 200 -17.68 6.34 -6.77
N LEU A 201 -18.25 6.45 -7.97
CA LEU A 201 -18.22 7.69 -8.76
C LEU A 201 -19.03 8.81 -8.10
N ALA A 202 -20.05 8.48 -7.31
CA ALA A 202 -20.83 9.42 -6.49
C ALA A 202 -20.12 9.82 -5.18
N GLY A 203 -18.98 9.23 -4.86
CA GLY A 203 -18.14 9.62 -3.70
C GLY A 203 -17.87 8.51 -2.69
N ALA A 204 -18.61 7.38 -2.72
CA ALA A 204 -18.41 6.31 -1.74
C ALA A 204 -16.98 5.74 -1.77
N THR A 205 -16.30 5.79 -0.62
CA THR A 205 -14.94 5.26 -0.42
C THR A 205 -14.93 3.86 0.19
N VAL A 206 -16.03 3.49 0.86
CA VAL A 206 -16.26 2.15 1.39
C VAL A 206 -17.54 1.60 0.77
N LEU A 207 -17.43 0.49 0.06
CA LEU A 207 -18.53 -0.20 -0.59
C LEU A 207 -18.86 -1.48 0.18
N LEU A 208 -20.13 -1.69 0.46
CA LEU A 208 -20.63 -2.82 1.21
C LEU A 208 -21.45 -3.72 0.30
N ASN A 209 -21.20 -5.03 0.32
CA ASN A 209 -21.98 -6.01 -0.39
C ASN A 209 -22.49 -7.09 0.57
N LEU A 210 -23.80 -7.12 0.75
CA LEU A 210 -24.51 -8.16 1.47
C LEU A 210 -24.84 -9.29 0.51
N SER A 211 -24.40 -10.51 0.79
CA SER A 211 -24.67 -11.65 -0.06
C SER A 211 -25.31 -12.82 0.69
N ALA A 212 -26.12 -13.60 -0.03
CA ALA A 212 -26.53 -14.94 0.33
C ALA A 212 -26.27 -15.87 -0.86
N SER A 213 -25.04 -15.85 -1.34
CA SER A 213 -24.61 -16.67 -2.46
C SER A 213 -24.25 -18.06 -1.96
N PRO A 214 -24.94 -19.14 -2.41
CA PRO A 214 -24.57 -20.49 -2.04
C PRO A 214 -23.19 -20.85 -2.56
N ILE A 215 -22.54 -21.80 -1.89
CA ILE A 215 -21.20 -22.23 -2.28
C ILE A 215 -21.23 -23.39 -3.24
N THR A 216 -20.48 -23.28 -4.31
CA THR A 216 -20.10 -24.39 -5.19
C THR A 216 -18.57 -24.37 -5.36
N VAL A 217 -17.98 -25.47 -5.84
CA VAL A 217 -16.53 -25.55 -6.06
C VAL A 217 -16.08 -24.45 -7.01
N GLY A 218 -15.08 -23.66 -6.61
CA GLY A 218 -14.56 -22.53 -7.36
C GLY A 218 -15.24 -21.16 -7.08
N ARG A 219 -16.47 -21.16 -6.55
CA ARG A 219 -17.24 -19.93 -6.32
C ARG A 219 -16.56 -18.93 -5.36
N GLY A 220 -15.84 -19.46 -4.36
CA GLY A 220 -15.09 -18.61 -3.41
C GLY A 220 -14.04 -17.73 -4.07
N ASP A 221 -13.36 -18.27 -5.09
CA ASP A 221 -12.32 -17.52 -5.83
C ASP A 221 -12.93 -16.53 -6.84
N GLU A 222 -14.09 -16.86 -7.44
CA GLU A 222 -14.83 -15.91 -8.27
C GLU A 222 -15.26 -14.68 -7.46
N ARG A 223 -15.77 -14.87 -6.22
CA ARG A 223 -16.12 -13.76 -5.31
C ARG A 223 -14.92 -12.90 -4.96
N LYS A 224 -13.76 -13.53 -4.64
CA LYS A 224 -12.49 -12.81 -4.40
C LYS A 224 -12.10 -11.95 -5.60
N LEU A 225 -12.13 -12.54 -6.81
CA LEU A 225 -11.78 -11.83 -8.06
C LEU A 225 -12.64 -10.59 -8.26
N LEU A 226 -13.96 -10.70 -8.10
CA LEU A 226 -14.89 -9.58 -8.30
C LEU A 226 -14.70 -8.50 -7.23
N ALA A 227 -14.59 -8.87 -5.95
CA ALA A 227 -14.36 -7.94 -4.86
C ALA A 227 -13.04 -7.20 -5.01
N GLN A 228 -11.96 -7.92 -5.32
CA GLN A 228 -10.63 -7.36 -5.59
C GLN A 228 -10.65 -6.40 -6.77
N SER A 229 -11.24 -6.82 -7.89
CA SER A 229 -11.33 -6.01 -9.12
C SER A 229 -12.12 -4.73 -8.88
N THR A 230 -13.25 -4.79 -8.17
CA THR A 230 -14.07 -3.62 -7.85
C THR A 230 -13.30 -2.66 -6.94
N SER A 231 -12.69 -3.18 -5.86
CA SER A 231 -11.86 -2.40 -4.95
C SER A 231 -10.72 -1.67 -5.67
N ALA A 232 -10.00 -2.35 -6.56
CA ALA A 232 -8.90 -1.78 -7.32
C ALA A 232 -9.35 -0.69 -8.30
N ARG A 233 -10.37 -0.99 -9.15
CA ARG A 233 -10.84 -0.06 -10.19
C ARG A 233 -11.52 1.18 -9.63
N CYS A 234 -12.23 1.01 -8.51
CA CYS A 234 -12.97 2.10 -7.89
C CYS A 234 -12.14 2.87 -6.85
N ALA A 235 -10.88 2.49 -6.63
CA ALA A 235 -10.01 3.05 -5.59
C ALA A 235 -10.79 3.20 -4.27
N CYS A 236 -11.31 2.08 -3.75
CA CYS A 236 -12.18 2.02 -2.58
C CYS A 236 -11.85 0.81 -1.70
N ALA A 237 -12.38 0.81 -0.48
CA ALA A 237 -12.53 -0.43 0.26
C ALA A 237 -13.81 -1.16 -0.20
N TYR A 238 -13.73 -2.48 -0.28
CA TYR A 238 -14.87 -3.34 -0.61
C TYR A 238 -15.03 -4.38 0.49
N VAL A 239 -16.14 -4.29 1.21
CA VAL A 239 -16.49 -5.16 2.34
C VAL A 239 -17.59 -6.11 1.88
N TYR A 240 -17.30 -7.40 1.93
CA TYR A 240 -18.18 -8.46 1.46
C TYR A 240 -18.49 -9.42 2.60
N THR A 241 -19.77 -9.79 2.74
CA THR A 241 -20.18 -10.88 3.63
C THR A 241 -21.21 -11.77 2.95
N ALA A 242 -21.12 -13.09 3.17
CA ALA A 242 -22.08 -14.06 2.65
C ALA A 242 -22.77 -14.81 3.78
N ALA A 243 -24.01 -15.28 3.49
CA ALA A 243 -24.73 -16.18 4.36
C ALA A 243 -23.90 -17.42 4.70
N GLY A 244 -23.99 -17.87 5.93
CA GLY A 244 -23.18 -18.92 6.50
C GLY A 244 -23.99 -20.06 7.14
N PRO A 245 -23.46 -20.69 8.17
CA PRO A 245 -24.10 -21.78 8.88
C PRO A 245 -25.50 -21.40 9.37
N GLY A 246 -26.41 -22.37 9.37
CA GLY A 246 -27.78 -22.17 9.82
C GLY A 246 -28.78 -21.91 8.70
N GLU A 247 -28.35 -21.43 7.53
CA GLU A 247 -29.23 -21.39 6.36
C GLU A 247 -29.65 -22.79 5.93
N SER A 248 -30.85 -22.92 5.36
CA SER A 248 -31.39 -24.20 4.92
C SER A 248 -30.47 -24.85 3.87
N THR A 249 -30.23 -26.15 4.04
CA THR A 249 -29.41 -26.96 3.14
C THR A 249 -30.25 -27.96 2.33
N THR A 250 -31.49 -27.62 2.00
CA THR A 250 -32.36 -28.51 1.21
C THR A 250 -31.66 -28.97 -0.06
N ASP A 251 -31.10 -28.05 -0.85
CA ASP A 251 -30.33 -28.36 -2.07
C ASP A 251 -29.01 -27.59 -2.17
N LEU A 252 -28.73 -26.66 -1.25
CA LEU A 252 -27.60 -25.72 -1.30
C LEU A 252 -26.77 -25.81 -0.02
N ALA A 253 -25.55 -25.30 -0.07
CA ALA A 253 -24.68 -25.17 1.08
C ALA A 253 -24.14 -23.72 1.19
N TRP A 254 -23.72 -23.34 2.39
CA TRP A 254 -23.37 -21.98 2.74
C TRP A 254 -22.03 -21.97 3.47
N ASP A 255 -21.12 -21.10 3.03
CA ASP A 255 -19.74 -21.08 3.54
C ASP A 255 -19.39 -19.89 4.42
N GLY A 256 -20.27 -18.86 4.48
CA GLY A 256 -20.06 -17.70 5.32
C GLY A 256 -18.81 -16.89 4.97
N GLN A 257 -18.44 -16.82 3.69
CA GLN A 257 -17.23 -16.10 3.28
C GLN A 257 -17.33 -14.61 3.59
N THR A 258 -16.32 -14.06 4.28
CA THR A 258 -16.14 -12.63 4.53
C THR A 258 -14.83 -12.15 3.93
N LEU A 259 -14.84 -10.95 3.32
CA LEU A 259 -13.68 -10.37 2.65
C LEU A 259 -13.66 -8.86 2.87
N ILE A 260 -12.48 -8.31 3.14
CA ILE A 260 -12.25 -6.86 3.18
C ILE A 260 -11.06 -6.54 2.28
N TYR A 261 -11.33 -5.84 1.19
CA TYR A 261 -10.30 -5.35 0.25
C TYR A 261 -10.15 -3.83 0.35
N GLU A 262 -8.95 -3.32 0.09
CA GLU A 262 -8.66 -1.89 -0.07
C GLU A 262 -7.79 -1.68 -1.31
N ALA A 263 -8.28 -0.92 -2.27
CA ALA A 263 -7.55 -0.62 -3.52
C ALA A 263 -6.95 -1.87 -4.20
N GLY A 264 -7.66 -3.01 -4.13
CA GLY A 264 -7.26 -4.30 -4.69
C GLY A 264 -6.39 -5.18 -3.78
N GLN A 265 -5.96 -4.70 -2.63
CA GLN A 265 -5.24 -5.48 -1.62
C GLN A 265 -6.23 -6.13 -0.65
N LEU A 266 -6.06 -7.41 -0.36
CA LEU A 266 -6.82 -8.11 0.69
C LEU A 266 -6.28 -7.67 2.06
N LEU A 267 -7.15 -7.07 2.90
CA LEU A 267 -6.80 -6.70 4.27
C LEU A 267 -7.14 -7.82 5.25
N ALA A 268 -8.32 -8.43 5.09
CA ALA A 268 -8.76 -9.52 5.97
C ALA A 268 -9.75 -10.43 5.25
N ALA A 269 -9.73 -11.72 5.62
CA ALA A 269 -10.70 -12.73 5.20
C ALA A 269 -11.02 -13.63 6.40
N GLY A 270 -12.31 -13.95 6.57
CA GLY A 270 -12.77 -14.88 7.60
C GLY A 270 -12.61 -16.35 7.20
N GLU A 271 -12.65 -17.22 8.20
CA GLU A 271 -12.68 -18.66 8.00
C GLU A 271 -14.00 -19.05 7.34
N ARG A 272 -13.91 -19.87 6.31
CA ARG A 272 -15.09 -20.43 5.61
C ARG A 272 -15.59 -21.68 6.31
N PHE A 273 -16.90 -21.90 6.28
CA PHE A 273 -17.58 -23.05 6.92
C PHE A 273 -17.44 -23.10 8.45
N ALA A 274 -17.15 -21.97 9.08
CA ALA A 274 -17.09 -21.89 10.53
C ALA A 274 -18.46 -22.09 11.18
N SER A 275 -18.50 -22.69 12.37
CA SER A 275 -19.74 -23.12 13.02
C SER A 275 -20.47 -22.06 13.84
N GLY A 276 -19.90 -20.86 14.02
CA GLY A 276 -20.45 -19.79 14.86
C GLY A 276 -20.39 -18.43 14.19
N THR A 277 -20.77 -17.40 14.92
CA THR A 277 -20.64 -16.02 14.50
C THR A 277 -19.16 -15.67 14.27
N GLN A 278 -18.86 -15.12 13.09
CA GLN A 278 -17.54 -14.62 12.75
C GLN A 278 -17.58 -13.12 12.49
N ILE A 279 -16.65 -12.40 13.04
CA ILE A 279 -16.48 -10.96 12.86
C ILE A 279 -15.08 -10.73 12.28
N THR A 280 -15.02 -10.55 10.97
CA THR A 280 -13.77 -10.21 10.27
C THR A 280 -13.61 -8.71 10.27
N ILE A 281 -12.52 -8.21 10.84
CA ILE A 281 -12.27 -6.76 11.03
C ILE A 281 -11.01 -6.35 10.30
N ALA A 282 -11.04 -5.14 9.76
CA ALA A 282 -9.86 -4.46 9.24
C ALA A 282 -9.97 -2.94 9.40
N ASP A 283 -8.83 -2.27 9.50
CA ASP A 283 -8.74 -0.81 9.49
C ASP A 283 -8.43 -0.33 8.07
N VAL A 284 -9.43 0.31 7.45
CA VAL A 284 -9.35 0.85 6.08
C VAL A 284 -8.73 2.24 6.09
N ASP A 285 -7.76 2.49 5.22
CA ASP A 285 -7.12 3.79 5.06
C ASP A 285 -7.94 4.71 4.14
N VAL A 286 -8.96 5.37 4.70
CA VAL A 286 -9.85 6.27 3.93
C VAL A 286 -9.13 7.53 3.44
N GLU A 287 -8.09 7.98 4.14
CA GLU A 287 -7.25 9.09 3.71
C GLU A 287 -6.45 8.73 2.45
N HIS A 288 -5.87 7.54 2.42
CA HIS A 288 -5.16 7.03 1.24
C HIS A 288 -6.10 6.91 0.03
N LEU A 289 -7.29 6.30 0.21
CA LEU A 289 -8.28 6.15 -0.86
C LEU A 289 -8.67 7.50 -1.48
N ARG A 290 -8.88 8.52 -0.65
CA ARG A 290 -9.15 9.89 -1.10
C ARG A 290 -7.97 10.48 -1.87
N THR A 291 -6.75 10.30 -1.37
CA THR A 291 -5.52 10.80 -2.00
C THR A 291 -5.28 10.12 -3.34
N GLU A 292 -5.51 8.82 -3.44
CA GLU A 292 -5.35 8.06 -4.68
C GLU A 292 -6.34 8.54 -5.75
N ARG A 293 -7.61 8.73 -5.41
CA ARG A 293 -8.61 9.31 -6.35
C ARG A 293 -8.23 10.72 -6.82
N THR A 294 -7.65 11.54 -5.94
CA THR A 294 -7.18 12.90 -6.31
C THR A 294 -6.03 12.83 -7.32
N ARG A 295 -5.18 11.81 -7.27
CA ARG A 295 -4.07 11.60 -8.19
C ARG A 295 -4.50 11.03 -9.54
N GLN A 296 -5.64 10.33 -9.58
CA GLN A 296 -6.16 9.69 -10.79
C GLN A 296 -7.19 10.58 -11.49
N ASN A 297 -6.74 11.51 -12.33
CA ASN A 297 -7.64 12.43 -13.07
C ASN A 297 -8.73 11.68 -13.84
N SER A 298 -8.40 10.51 -14.42
CA SER A 298 -9.36 9.69 -15.17
C SER A 298 -10.54 9.21 -14.32
N PHE A 299 -10.37 9.09 -12.99
CA PHE A 299 -11.46 8.80 -12.08
C PHE A 299 -12.48 9.96 -12.05
N THR A 300 -11.99 11.18 -11.89
CA THR A 300 -12.83 12.40 -11.90
C THR A 300 -13.51 12.60 -13.25
N ASP A 301 -12.77 12.42 -14.36
CA ASP A 301 -13.33 12.51 -15.72
C ASP A 301 -14.43 11.47 -15.95
N ASN A 302 -14.26 10.26 -15.44
CA ASN A 302 -15.27 9.20 -15.52
C ASN A 302 -16.50 9.54 -14.68
N ALA A 303 -16.31 10.03 -13.44
CA ALA A 303 -17.41 10.48 -12.58
C ALA A 303 -18.29 11.55 -13.27
N GLN A 304 -17.65 12.58 -13.84
CA GLN A 304 -18.36 13.62 -14.60
C GLN A 304 -19.18 13.05 -15.75
N LYS A 305 -18.58 12.21 -16.60
CA LYS A 305 -19.25 11.65 -17.76
C LYS A 305 -20.44 10.76 -17.40
N MET A 306 -20.29 9.95 -16.34
CA MET A 306 -21.33 9.01 -15.92
C MET A 306 -22.48 9.70 -15.16
N LEU A 307 -22.17 10.62 -14.26
CA LEU A 307 -23.20 11.28 -13.43
C LEU A 307 -23.91 12.42 -14.17
N GLU A 308 -23.28 13.06 -15.13
CA GLU A 308 -23.88 14.16 -15.90
C GLU A 308 -24.44 13.71 -17.25
N GLY A 309 -23.84 12.68 -17.86
CA GLY A 309 -24.14 12.29 -19.25
C GLY A 309 -25.23 11.24 -19.42
N LEU A 310 -25.51 10.40 -18.43
CA LEU A 310 -26.38 9.22 -18.59
C LEU A 310 -27.78 9.37 -18.01
N SER A 311 -28.16 10.52 -17.50
CA SER A 311 -29.46 10.71 -16.79
C SER A 311 -29.72 9.66 -15.68
N ILE A 312 -28.63 9.17 -15.06
CA ILE A 312 -28.71 8.27 -13.91
C ILE A 312 -29.07 9.13 -12.71
N PRO A 313 -30.12 8.82 -11.95
CA PRO A 313 -30.43 9.53 -10.73
C PRO A 313 -29.26 9.47 -9.76
N ARG A 314 -28.92 10.59 -9.16
CA ARG A 314 -27.89 10.62 -8.13
C ARG A 314 -28.40 9.87 -6.91
N PRO A 315 -27.53 9.09 -6.22
CA PRO A 315 -27.90 8.49 -4.96
C PRO A 315 -28.39 9.54 -3.95
N TYR A 316 -29.27 9.16 -3.05
CA TYR A 316 -29.50 9.96 -1.85
C TYR A 316 -28.21 10.14 -1.10
N SER A 317 -27.91 11.37 -0.65
CA SER A 317 -26.78 11.63 0.25
C SER A 317 -27.33 11.86 1.66
N ILE A 318 -26.83 11.05 2.61
CA ILE A 318 -27.22 11.12 4.02
C ILE A 318 -25.95 11.43 4.81
N ALA A 319 -26.02 12.46 5.67
CA ALA A 319 -24.91 12.82 6.54
C ALA A 319 -25.17 12.32 7.97
N ILE A 320 -24.16 11.70 8.57
CA ILE A 320 -24.20 11.26 9.98
C ILE A 320 -22.93 11.70 10.70
N GLU A 321 -23.04 11.86 12.02
CA GLU A 321 -21.91 11.95 12.94
C GLU A 321 -21.79 10.64 13.72
N MET A 322 -20.59 10.07 13.71
CA MET A 322 -20.36 8.77 14.34
C MET A 322 -19.79 8.90 15.75
N ASN A 323 -18.97 9.94 16.01
CA ASN A 323 -18.27 10.16 17.27
C ASN A 323 -17.47 8.92 17.72
N PRO A 324 -16.54 8.43 16.89
CA PRO A 324 -15.77 7.24 17.24
C PRO A 324 -14.83 7.51 18.41
N PRO A 325 -14.44 6.48 19.18
CA PRO A 325 -13.46 6.63 20.25
C PRO A 325 -12.13 7.13 19.69
N ARG A 326 -11.58 8.19 20.31
CA ARG A 326 -10.29 8.80 19.92
C ARG A 326 -9.17 8.34 20.85
N THR A 327 -9.25 7.11 21.33
CA THR A 327 -8.24 6.43 22.15
C THR A 327 -7.43 5.45 21.31
N ASP A 328 -6.40 4.89 21.90
CA ASP A 328 -5.65 3.78 21.31
C ASP A 328 -6.53 2.52 21.31
N LEU A 329 -6.89 2.04 20.14
CA LEU A 329 -7.63 0.80 19.93
C LEU A 329 -6.73 -0.30 19.32
N GLY A 330 -5.44 -0.05 19.19
CA GLY A 330 -4.56 -0.84 18.34
C GLY A 330 -4.89 -0.70 16.86
N LEU A 331 -4.20 -1.44 16.01
CA LEU A 331 -4.40 -1.46 14.57
C LEU A 331 -4.71 -2.89 14.10
N GLU A 332 -5.90 -3.09 13.52
CA GLU A 332 -6.36 -4.35 12.89
C GLU A 332 -6.00 -4.31 11.39
N ARG A 333 -4.72 -4.10 11.14
CA ARG A 333 -4.13 -4.03 9.81
C ARG A 333 -2.67 -4.46 9.90
N GLU A 334 -2.25 -5.28 8.97
CA GLU A 334 -0.85 -5.58 8.79
C GLU A 334 -0.12 -4.37 8.18
N VAL A 335 1.06 -4.07 8.69
CA VAL A 335 1.92 -2.99 8.21
C VAL A 335 3.28 -3.59 7.87
N ASP A 336 3.56 -3.68 6.56
CA ASP A 336 4.82 -4.23 6.06
C ASP A 336 6.01 -3.39 6.55
N ARG A 337 7.00 -4.04 7.17
CA ARG A 337 8.27 -3.39 7.56
C ARG A 337 9.05 -2.88 6.35
N PHE A 338 9.03 -3.66 5.29
CA PHE A 338 9.73 -3.35 4.05
C PHE A 338 8.72 -3.18 2.91
N PRO A 339 8.01 -2.04 2.85
CA PRO A 339 6.87 -1.89 1.94
C PRO A 339 7.24 -1.91 0.44
N PHE A 340 8.55 -1.90 0.11
CA PHE A 340 9.07 -2.17 -1.23
C PHE A 340 9.43 -3.64 -1.47
N VAL A 341 9.37 -4.49 -0.44
CA VAL A 341 9.80 -5.89 -0.47
C VAL A 341 8.68 -6.74 0.11
N PRO A 342 7.89 -7.44 -0.73
CA PRO A 342 6.81 -8.28 -0.23
C PRO A 342 7.29 -9.37 0.74
N ASP A 343 6.49 -9.65 1.77
CA ASP A 343 6.76 -10.74 2.71
C ASP A 343 6.38 -12.11 2.13
N ASP A 344 5.37 -12.16 1.23
CA ASP A 344 5.01 -13.38 0.51
C ASP A 344 6.16 -13.81 -0.43
N PRO A 345 6.71 -15.03 -0.27
CA PRO A 345 7.86 -15.48 -1.05
C PRO A 345 7.60 -15.56 -2.55
N ASN A 346 6.38 -15.89 -2.98
CA ASN A 346 6.06 -16.00 -4.41
C ASN A 346 5.95 -14.60 -5.04
N GLN A 347 5.35 -13.66 -4.32
CA GLN A 347 5.27 -12.28 -4.76
C GLN A 347 6.67 -11.64 -4.79
N LEU A 348 7.49 -11.90 -3.79
CA LEU A 348 8.89 -11.42 -3.74
C LEU A 348 9.72 -11.96 -4.93
N GLU A 349 9.57 -13.25 -5.25
CA GLU A 349 10.24 -13.84 -6.41
C GLU A 349 9.81 -13.16 -7.72
N GLN A 350 8.52 -12.95 -7.89
CA GLN A 350 7.96 -12.27 -9.07
C GLN A 350 8.43 -10.82 -9.16
N ASP A 351 8.39 -10.08 -8.07
CA ASP A 351 8.82 -8.68 -8.03
C ASP A 351 10.33 -8.53 -8.30
N CYS A 352 11.15 -9.44 -7.76
CA CYS A 352 12.57 -9.49 -8.06
C CYS A 352 12.83 -9.81 -9.53
N TYR A 353 12.13 -10.80 -10.09
CA TYR A 353 12.20 -11.13 -11.51
C TYR A 353 11.86 -9.93 -12.39
N GLU A 354 10.77 -9.25 -12.12
CA GLU A 354 10.34 -8.07 -12.89
C GLU A 354 11.34 -6.91 -12.75
N ALA A 355 11.72 -6.55 -11.52
CA ALA A 355 12.64 -5.45 -11.26
C ALA A 355 13.98 -5.65 -11.99
N TYR A 356 14.58 -6.82 -11.87
CA TYR A 356 15.83 -7.15 -12.53
C TYR A 356 15.72 -7.09 -14.06
N ASN A 357 14.69 -7.69 -14.64
CA ASN A 357 14.49 -7.70 -16.08
C ASN A 357 14.14 -6.33 -16.65
N ILE A 358 13.42 -5.47 -15.93
CA ILE A 358 13.19 -4.06 -16.31
C ILE A 358 14.54 -3.32 -16.41
N GLN A 359 15.43 -3.50 -15.43
CA GLN A 359 16.74 -2.86 -15.46
C GLN A 359 17.60 -3.37 -16.62
N VAL A 360 17.66 -4.69 -16.82
CA VAL A 360 18.42 -5.33 -17.91
C VAL A 360 17.88 -4.88 -19.28
N ALA A 361 16.57 -4.95 -19.50
CA ALA A 361 15.95 -4.54 -20.75
C ALA A 361 16.15 -3.04 -21.06
N GLY A 362 16.03 -2.20 -20.01
CA GLY A 362 16.27 -0.77 -20.11
C GLY A 362 17.69 -0.44 -20.56
N LEU A 363 18.69 -1.07 -19.95
CA LEU A 363 20.11 -0.89 -20.33
C LEU A 363 20.40 -1.46 -21.72
N ALA A 364 19.94 -2.67 -22.02
CA ALA A 364 20.17 -3.30 -23.34
C ALA A 364 19.58 -2.45 -24.47
N LYS A 365 18.36 -1.93 -24.28
CA LYS A 365 17.73 -1.01 -25.26
C LYS A 365 18.52 0.28 -25.40
N ARG A 366 19.02 0.87 -24.30
CA ARG A 366 19.85 2.07 -24.34
C ARG A 366 21.11 1.83 -25.16
N LEU A 367 21.86 0.77 -24.86
CA LEU A 367 23.08 0.42 -25.58
C LEU A 367 22.83 0.20 -27.07
N SER A 368 21.79 -0.56 -27.43
CA SER A 368 21.42 -0.78 -28.85
C SER A 368 21.10 0.52 -29.60
N ALA A 369 20.42 1.46 -28.93
CA ALA A 369 19.97 2.71 -29.58
C ALA A 369 21.10 3.69 -29.88
N ILE A 370 22.25 3.57 -29.20
CA ILE A 370 23.39 4.50 -29.32
C ILE A 370 24.63 3.87 -29.95
N GLY A 371 24.48 2.81 -30.72
CA GLY A 371 25.57 2.16 -31.46
C GLY A 371 26.39 1.17 -30.65
N GLN A 372 25.82 0.63 -29.58
CA GLN A 372 26.43 -0.41 -28.72
C GLN A 372 27.83 -0.03 -28.17
N PRO A 373 28.00 1.11 -27.49
CA PRO A 373 29.27 1.48 -26.88
C PRO A 373 29.67 0.50 -25.78
N LYS A 374 30.94 0.56 -25.34
CA LYS A 374 31.38 -0.12 -24.12
C LYS A 374 30.69 0.47 -22.89
N VAL A 375 30.60 -0.29 -21.82
CA VAL A 375 30.06 0.17 -20.51
C VAL A 375 31.24 0.43 -19.58
N VAL A 376 31.35 1.65 -19.09
CA VAL A 376 32.37 2.04 -18.08
C VAL A 376 31.65 2.15 -16.75
N ILE A 377 32.11 1.45 -15.72
CA ILE A 377 31.50 1.42 -14.41
C ILE A 377 32.53 1.49 -13.28
N GLY A 378 32.28 2.32 -12.28
CA GLY A 378 33.02 2.32 -11.03
C GLY A 378 32.54 1.17 -10.13
N VAL A 379 33.43 0.25 -9.78
CA VAL A 379 33.14 -0.91 -8.93
C VAL A 379 33.81 -0.70 -7.58
N SER A 380 33.05 -0.27 -6.58
CA SER A 380 33.51 -0.05 -5.21
C SER A 380 33.61 -1.33 -4.39
N GLY A 381 32.86 -2.40 -4.79
CA GLY A 381 32.65 -3.60 -3.99
C GLY A 381 31.50 -3.46 -2.98
N GLY A 382 30.74 -2.36 -3.02
CA GLY A 382 29.49 -2.17 -2.29
C GLY A 382 28.27 -2.66 -3.07
N LEU A 383 27.09 -2.67 -2.41
CA LEU A 383 25.84 -3.24 -2.94
C LEU A 383 25.41 -2.64 -4.29
N ASP A 384 25.46 -1.32 -4.41
CA ASP A 384 24.92 -0.61 -5.58
C ASP A 384 25.73 -0.84 -6.84
N SER A 385 27.05 -0.74 -6.71
CA SER A 385 27.97 -1.01 -7.84
C SER A 385 27.95 -2.49 -8.24
N THR A 386 27.78 -3.38 -7.27
CA THR A 386 27.60 -4.82 -7.50
C THR A 386 26.31 -5.10 -8.28
N HIS A 387 25.20 -4.55 -7.84
CA HIS A 387 23.92 -4.72 -8.52
C HIS A 387 23.95 -4.14 -9.94
N ALA A 388 24.47 -2.94 -10.12
CA ALA A 388 24.62 -2.34 -11.45
C ALA A 388 25.51 -3.18 -12.37
N LEU A 389 26.56 -3.79 -11.83
CA LEU A 389 27.49 -4.65 -12.60
C LEU A 389 26.82 -5.95 -13.06
N ILE A 390 26.05 -6.62 -12.21
CA ILE A 390 25.31 -7.84 -12.62
C ILE A 390 24.21 -7.53 -13.63
N VAL A 391 23.55 -6.38 -13.52
CA VAL A 391 22.61 -5.89 -14.55
C VAL A 391 23.31 -5.64 -15.88
N ALA A 392 24.53 -5.02 -15.85
CA ALA A 392 25.32 -4.79 -17.04
C ALA A 392 25.80 -6.11 -17.69
N ALA A 393 26.27 -7.08 -16.90
CA ALA A 393 26.68 -8.39 -17.39
C ALA A 393 25.52 -9.10 -18.12
N ARG A 394 24.34 -9.10 -17.52
CA ARG A 394 23.17 -9.70 -18.13
C ARG A 394 22.68 -8.97 -19.38
N ALA A 395 22.80 -7.63 -19.41
CA ALA A 395 22.47 -6.84 -20.61
C ALA A 395 23.43 -7.16 -21.76
N MET A 396 24.73 -7.39 -21.50
CA MET A 396 25.68 -7.85 -22.50
C MET A 396 25.34 -9.24 -23.04
N ASP A 397 24.99 -10.18 -22.16
CA ASP A 397 24.54 -11.52 -22.56
C ASP A 397 23.30 -11.45 -23.47
N LEU A 398 22.30 -10.63 -23.10
CA LEU A 398 21.09 -10.42 -23.88
C LEU A 398 21.38 -9.84 -25.28
N LEU A 399 22.41 -9.01 -25.40
CA LEU A 399 22.85 -8.40 -26.65
C LEU A 399 23.78 -9.30 -27.46
N GLY A 400 24.17 -10.47 -26.97
CA GLY A 400 25.16 -11.36 -27.59
C GLY A 400 26.55 -10.74 -27.64
N ARG A 401 26.88 -9.84 -26.70
CA ARG A 401 28.15 -9.14 -26.62
C ARG A 401 29.05 -9.75 -25.53
N PRO A 402 30.38 -9.71 -25.72
CA PRO A 402 31.29 -10.21 -24.71
C PRO A 402 31.22 -9.33 -23.45
N ARG A 403 31.23 -9.93 -22.28
CA ARG A 403 31.28 -9.21 -20.99
C ARG A 403 32.54 -8.39 -20.80
N THR A 404 33.60 -8.67 -21.58
CA THR A 404 34.82 -7.86 -21.64
C THR A 404 34.60 -6.44 -22.20
N ASP A 405 33.46 -6.17 -22.81
CA ASP A 405 33.02 -4.81 -23.18
C ASP A 405 32.53 -3.99 -22.00
N ILE A 406 32.38 -4.60 -20.82
CA ILE A 406 32.20 -3.89 -19.56
C ILE A 406 33.59 -3.60 -18.99
N LEU A 407 33.87 -2.32 -18.78
CA LEU A 407 35.13 -1.81 -18.27
C LEU A 407 34.93 -1.39 -16.82
N GLY A 408 35.17 -2.30 -15.89
CA GLY A 408 35.10 -2.07 -14.45
C GLY A 408 36.35 -1.37 -13.94
N TYR A 409 36.20 -0.33 -13.17
CA TYR A 409 37.27 0.39 -12.53
C TYR A 409 37.10 0.46 -11.02
N THR A 410 38.08 0.06 -10.23
CA THR A 410 38.16 0.51 -8.84
C THR A 410 39.10 1.72 -8.75
N LEU A 411 38.62 2.72 -7.99
CA LEU A 411 39.25 4.03 -7.89
C LEU A 411 39.55 4.34 -6.40
N PRO A 412 40.51 3.59 -5.79
CA PRO A 412 40.85 3.77 -4.38
C PRO A 412 41.34 5.19 -4.10
N GLY A 413 40.84 5.76 -2.97
CA GLY A 413 41.28 7.02 -2.39
C GLY A 413 41.85 6.80 -0.99
N PHE A 414 41.71 7.81 -0.12
CA PHE A 414 42.36 7.82 1.21
C PHE A 414 41.80 6.79 2.21
N ALA A 415 40.55 6.32 2.04
CA ALA A 415 39.85 5.49 3.02
C ALA A 415 39.32 4.15 2.47
N THR A 416 39.70 3.75 1.27
CA THR A 416 39.22 2.50 0.65
C THR A 416 39.71 1.29 1.42
N SER A 417 38.78 0.41 1.88
CA SER A 417 39.14 -0.78 2.64
C SER A 417 39.71 -1.91 1.76
N ALA A 418 40.57 -2.74 2.35
CA ALA A 418 41.11 -3.90 1.65
C ALA A 418 40.03 -4.93 1.28
N ARG A 419 38.96 -5.08 2.09
CA ARG A 419 37.90 -6.05 1.90
C ARG A 419 37.00 -5.69 0.69
N THR A 420 36.54 -4.45 0.62
CA THR A 420 35.71 -3.97 -0.50
C THR A 420 36.46 -4.02 -1.82
N LYS A 421 37.77 -3.67 -1.79
CA LYS A 421 38.65 -3.81 -2.96
C LYS A 421 38.74 -5.27 -3.41
N THR A 422 38.97 -6.21 -2.50
CA THR A 422 39.04 -7.65 -2.82
C THR A 422 37.74 -8.15 -3.44
N ASN A 423 36.60 -7.77 -2.87
CA ASN A 423 35.30 -8.12 -3.41
C ASN A 423 35.07 -7.58 -4.83
N ALA A 424 35.45 -6.33 -5.09
CA ALA A 424 35.33 -5.73 -6.43
C ALA A 424 36.15 -6.48 -7.48
N ILE A 425 37.40 -6.84 -7.14
CA ILE A 425 38.30 -7.62 -8.02
C ILE A 425 37.68 -8.99 -8.30
N ALA A 426 37.38 -9.75 -7.24
CA ALA A 426 36.83 -11.11 -7.35
C ALA A 426 35.54 -11.14 -8.19
N LEU A 427 34.63 -10.17 -7.99
CA LEU A 427 33.39 -10.09 -8.75
C LEU A 427 33.64 -9.83 -10.24
N CYS A 428 34.52 -8.88 -10.57
CA CYS A 428 34.83 -8.57 -11.97
C CYS A 428 35.51 -9.76 -12.67
N GLU A 429 36.44 -10.45 -12.02
CA GLU A 429 37.13 -11.64 -12.56
C GLU A 429 36.13 -12.78 -12.78
N SER A 430 35.31 -13.10 -11.80
CA SER A 430 34.33 -14.20 -11.90
C SER A 430 33.22 -13.96 -12.93
N LEU A 431 32.84 -12.69 -13.16
CA LEU A 431 31.90 -12.31 -14.22
C LEU A 431 32.54 -12.24 -15.61
N GLY A 432 33.88 -12.28 -15.72
CA GLY A 432 34.61 -12.11 -16.99
C GLY A 432 34.61 -10.68 -17.52
N VAL A 433 34.53 -9.69 -16.63
CA VAL A 433 34.55 -8.26 -16.93
C VAL A 433 35.99 -7.75 -17.03
N SER A 434 36.25 -6.84 -17.96
CA SER A 434 37.55 -6.14 -18.02
C SER A 434 37.70 -5.24 -16.80
N PHE A 435 38.77 -5.43 -16.02
CA PHE A 435 38.97 -4.73 -14.76
C PHE A 435 40.32 -4.02 -14.69
N LYS A 436 40.34 -2.82 -14.10
CA LYS A 436 41.54 -2.06 -13.82
C LYS A 436 41.41 -1.21 -12.55
N GLU A 437 42.50 -1.15 -11.79
CA GLU A 437 42.65 -0.24 -10.67
C GLU A 437 43.34 1.06 -11.10
N ILE A 438 42.84 2.20 -10.59
CA ILE A 438 43.49 3.51 -10.74
C ILE A 438 43.43 4.21 -9.38
N ASP A 439 44.62 4.35 -8.75
CA ASP A 439 44.76 5.11 -7.50
C ASP A 439 44.57 6.61 -7.77
N ILE A 440 43.51 7.20 -7.18
CA ILE A 440 43.23 8.63 -7.29
C ILE A 440 43.93 9.49 -6.23
N THR A 441 44.58 8.88 -5.25
CA THR A 441 45.24 9.59 -4.13
C THR A 441 46.22 10.67 -4.58
N PRO A 442 47.11 10.43 -5.60
CA PRO A 442 48.01 11.49 -6.05
C PRO A 442 47.30 12.70 -6.64
N ALA A 443 46.27 12.48 -7.44
CA ALA A 443 45.44 13.56 -8.04
C ALA A 443 44.64 14.30 -6.96
N ALA A 444 44.09 13.57 -5.98
CA ALA A 444 43.35 14.17 -4.87
C ALA A 444 44.27 15.06 -4.00
N ARG A 445 45.47 14.62 -3.70
CA ARG A 445 46.49 15.46 -2.98
C ARG A 445 46.83 16.71 -3.75
N GLN A 446 47.02 16.60 -5.06
CA GLN A 446 47.35 17.78 -5.88
C GLN A 446 46.17 18.76 -5.90
N MET A 447 44.94 18.28 -6.11
CA MET A 447 43.78 19.16 -6.12
C MET A 447 43.53 19.85 -4.78
N LEU A 448 43.72 19.13 -3.65
CA LEU A 448 43.62 19.72 -2.32
C LEU A 448 44.67 20.82 -2.08
N ALA A 449 45.91 20.59 -2.59
CA ALA A 449 46.97 21.62 -2.54
C ALA A 449 46.65 22.85 -3.42
N ASP A 450 46.13 22.63 -4.64
CA ASP A 450 45.78 23.70 -5.57
C ASP A 450 44.70 24.64 -5.07
N ILE A 451 43.81 24.14 -4.15
CA ILE A 451 42.74 24.91 -3.53
C ILE A 451 43.05 25.37 -2.10
N ASP A 452 44.30 25.29 -1.67
CA ASP A 452 44.77 25.66 -0.32
C ASP A 452 43.98 24.97 0.81
N HIS A 453 43.60 23.69 0.65
CA HIS A 453 42.85 22.93 1.65
C HIS A 453 43.83 22.51 2.80
N PRO A 454 43.43 22.65 4.09
CA PRO A 454 44.29 22.38 5.26
C PRO A 454 44.89 20.97 5.29
N TYR A 455 44.23 19.98 4.71
CA TYR A 455 44.76 18.62 4.58
C TYR A 455 46.10 18.55 3.79
N ALA A 456 46.29 19.45 2.84
CA ALA A 456 47.54 19.52 2.08
C ALA A 456 48.75 19.92 2.95
N ASP A 457 48.49 20.71 3.99
CA ASP A 457 49.50 21.15 4.97
C ASP A 457 49.67 20.18 6.15
N GLY A 458 49.03 19.01 6.09
CA GLY A 458 49.17 17.96 7.11
C GLY A 458 48.19 18.05 8.27
N HIS A 459 47.13 18.86 8.16
CA HIS A 459 46.04 18.89 9.13
C HIS A 459 45.04 17.77 8.85
N ASP A 460 44.55 17.10 9.90
CA ASP A 460 43.49 16.08 9.81
C ASP A 460 42.10 16.72 9.62
N ASP A 461 41.93 17.49 8.55
CA ASP A 461 40.69 18.13 8.20
C ASP A 461 39.96 17.32 7.10
N TYR A 462 38.87 16.63 7.48
CA TYR A 462 38.10 15.74 6.64
C TYR A 462 36.71 16.31 6.41
N ASP A 463 36.63 17.54 5.90
CA ASP A 463 35.40 18.25 5.61
C ASP A 463 34.72 17.75 4.31
N VAL A 464 33.62 18.39 3.95
CA VAL A 464 32.87 18.09 2.72
C VAL A 464 33.71 18.31 1.45
N THR A 465 34.70 19.21 1.48
CA THR A 465 35.63 19.48 0.37
C THR A 465 36.53 18.29 0.13
N PHE A 466 37.10 17.75 1.22
CA PHE A 466 37.94 16.54 1.19
C PHE A 466 37.16 15.34 0.61
N GLU A 467 35.90 15.13 1.01
CA GLU A 467 35.06 14.06 0.47
C GLU A 467 34.76 14.29 -1.02
N ASN A 468 34.37 15.52 -1.40
CA ASN A 468 33.97 15.86 -2.76
C ASN A 468 35.11 15.86 -3.77
N VAL A 469 36.34 16.16 -3.38
CA VAL A 469 37.53 16.03 -4.24
C VAL A 469 37.67 14.57 -4.69
N GLN A 470 37.53 13.62 -3.78
CA GLN A 470 37.63 12.19 -4.14
C GLN A 470 36.48 11.74 -5.02
N ALA A 471 35.22 12.11 -4.66
CA ALA A 471 34.02 11.79 -5.47
C ALA A 471 34.10 12.40 -6.88
N GLY A 472 34.55 13.66 -6.98
CA GLY A 472 34.74 14.37 -8.24
C GLY A 472 35.77 13.70 -9.15
N LEU A 473 36.93 13.35 -8.61
CA LEU A 473 37.97 12.67 -9.36
C LEU A 473 37.52 11.28 -9.87
N ARG A 474 36.83 10.49 -9.04
CA ARG A 474 36.24 9.21 -9.49
C ARG A 474 35.37 9.41 -10.72
N THR A 475 34.47 10.38 -10.68
CA THR A 475 33.59 10.70 -11.82
C THR A 475 34.38 11.18 -13.02
N ASP A 476 35.31 12.10 -12.85
CA ASP A 476 36.09 12.64 -13.97
C ASP A 476 36.87 11.55 -14.69
N TYR A 477 37.54 10.67 -13.94
CA TYR A 477 38.25 9.51 -14.53
C TYR A 477 37.30 8.62 -15.33
N LEU A 478 36.14 8.26 -14.78
CA LEU A 478 35.17 7.40 -15.48
C LEU A 478 34.65 8.04 -16.78
N PHE A 479 34.33 9.34 -16.77
CA PHE A 479 33.90 10.04 -17.98
C PHE A 479 35.00 10.19 -19.02
N ARG A 480 36.23 10.47 -18.60
CA ARG A 480 37.38 10.55 -19.53
C ARG A 480 37.72 9.18 -20.13
N LEU A 481 37.65 8.12 -19.31
CA LEU A 481 37.81 6.75 -19.80
C LEU A 481 36.72 6.35 -20.78
N ALA A 482 35.46 6.72 -20.51
CA ALA A 482 34.36 6.50 -21.45
C ALA A 482 34.61 7.21 -22.79
N ASN A 483 35.04 8.48 -22.78
CA ASN A 483 35.38 9.20 -23.99
C ASN A 483 36.56 8.53 -24.75
N HIS A 484 37.63 8.16 -24.03
CA HIS A 484 38.82 7.59 -24.65
C HIS A 484 38.59 6.19 -25.26
N LEU A 485 37.72 5.38 -24.61
CA LEU A 485 37.54 3.96 -24.94
C LEU A 485 36.25 3.70 -25.75
N GLY A 486 35.50 4.75 -26.11
CA GLY A 486 34.27 4.64 -26.87
C GLY A 486 33.11 4.01 -26.06
N GLY A 487 32.99 4.41 -24.80
CA GLY A 487 32.02 3.90 -23.86
C GLY A 487 31.03 4.92 -23.31
N ILE A 488 30.12 4.46 -22.47
CA ILE A 488 29.25 5.26 -21.60
C ILE A 488 29.50 4.93 -20.15
N VAL A 489 29.33 5.90 -19.27
CA VAL A 489 29.37 5.68 -17.81
C VAL A 489 28.01 5.16 -17.33
N LEU A 490 28.03 4.01 -16.64
CA LEU A 490 26.87 3.42 -15.97
C LEU A 490 26.82 3.91 -14.53
N GLY A 491 25.70 4.51 -14.13
CA GLY A 491 25.46 4.98 -12.76
C GLY A 491 25.00 3.87 -11.84
N THR A 492 25.39 3.98 -10.59
CA THR A 492 25.16 2.99 -9.54
C THR A 492 24.25 3.47 -8.42
N GLY A 493 24.03 4.80 -8.26
CA GLY A 493 23.23 5.39 -7.19
C GLY A 493 21.78 4.91 -7.20
N ASP A 494 21.23 4.62 -6.03
CA ASP A 494 19.90 4.05 -5.82
C ASP A 494 18.83 5.09 -5.45
N LEU A 495 17.58 4.62 -5.31
CA LEU A 495 16.43 5.46 -4.99
C LEU A 495 16.51 6.06 -3.58
N SER A 496 17.00 5.31 -2.58
CA SER A 496 17.11 5.75 -1.19
C SER A 496 18.14 6.88 -1.03
N GLU A 497 19.29 6.74 -1.69
CA GLU A 497 20.31 7.78 -1.73
C GLU A 497 19.79 9.06 -2.40
N LEU A 498 19.06 8.91 -3.49
CA LEU A 498 18.42 10.05 -4.17
C LEU A 498 17.35 10.73 -3.31
N ALA A 499 16.57 9.97 -2.54
CA ALA A 499 15.57 10.52 -1.63
C ALA A 499 16.21 11.39 -0.55
N LEU A 500 17.25 10.88 0.07
CA LEU A 500 17.99 11.57 1.13
C LEU A 500 18.99 12.64 0.60
N GLY A 501 19.19 12.69 -0.74
CA GLY A 501 20.26 13.48 -1.32
C GLY A 501 21.62 13.09 -0.79
N TRP A 502 21.83 11.80 -0.45
CA TRP A 502 23.09 11.25 0.03
C TRP A 502 24.00 10.93 -1.14
N CYS A 503 24.32 11.93 -1.89
CA CYS A 503 25.18 11.91 -3.07
C CYS A 503 25.82 13.29 -3.24
N THR A 504 26.94 13.34 -3.96
CA THR A 504 27.61 14.59 -4.31
C THR A 504 27.03 15.15 -5.60
N TYR A 505 26.46 16.36 -5.55
CA TYR A 505 25.80 16.99 -6.71
C TYR A 505 26.75 17.16 -7.90
N GLY A 506 26.36 16.63 -9.04
CA GLY A 506 27.06 16.76 -10.30
C GLY A 506 28.31 15.89 -10.46
N VAL A 507 28.65 15.10 -9.47
CA VAL A 507 29.81 14.21 -9.47
C VAL A 507 29.50 12.91 -8.72
N GLY A 508 30.47 11.98 -8.66
CA GLY A 508 30.26 10.68 -7.99
C GLY A 508 29.24 9.83 -8.74
N ASP A 509 28.59 8.97 -8.00
CA ASP A 509 27.55 8.04 -8.45
C ASP A 509 26.25 8.72 -8.90
N GLN A 510 26.04 9.98 -8.53
CA GLN A 510 24.93 10.77 -9.05
C GLN A 510 25.05 11.01 -10.57
N MET A 511 26.26 11.16 -11.11
CA MET A 511 26.47 11.50 -12.51
C MET A 511 26.88 10.29 -13.34
N SER A 512 26.12 10.07 -14.41
CA SER A 512 26.34 9.02 -15.39
C SER A 512 25.62 9.33 -16.69
N HIS A 513 25.87 8.54 -17.73
CA HIS A 513 25.09 8.62 -18.96
C HIS A 513 23.76 7.84 -18.85
N TYR A 514 23.73 6.81 -18.03
CA TYR A 514 22.53 6.01 -17.76
C TYR A 514 22.68 5.33 -16.37
N ALA A 515 21.65 5.40 -15.54
CA ALA A 515 21.68 4.85 -14.18
C ALA A 515 20.59 3.79 -13.99
N VAL A 516 20.99 2.55 -13.69
CA VAL A 516 20.04 1.42 -13.63
C VAL A 516 19.35 1.28 -12.28
N ASN A 517 19.92 1.80 -11.19
CA ASN A 517 19.39 1.63 -9.83
C ASN A 517 18.50 2.78 -9.35
N THR A 518 18.33 3.86 -10.11
CA THR A 518 17.62 5.06 -9.67
C THR A 518 16.15 4.85 -9.30
N GLY A 519 15.56 3.74 -9.70
CA GLY A 519 14.19 3.34 -9.37
C GLY A 519 14.09 2.19 -8.34
N VAL A 520 15.21 1.80 -7.71
CA VAL A 520 15.27 0.66 -6.78
C VAL A 520 15.78 1.14 -5.42
N PRO A 521 15.03 0.96 -4.32
CA PRO A 521 15.49 1.34 -2.98
C PRO A 521 16.56 0.36 -2.45
N LYS A 522 17.37 0.83 -1.51
CA LYS A 522 18.47 0.07 -0.90
C LYS A 522 18.01 -1.26 -0.32
N THR A 523 16.88 -1.27 0.35
CA THR A 523 16.30 -2.49 0.92
C THR A 523 15.97 -3.52 -0.14
N MET A 524 15.42 -3.12 -1.29
CA MET A 524 15.11 -4.02 -2.41
C MET A 524 16.38 -4.52 -3.12
N ILE A 525 17.44 -3.71 -3.23
CA ILE A 525 18.72 -4.15 -3.86
C ILE A 525 19.29 -5.39 -3.16
N GLN A 526 19.23 -5.46 -1.84
CA GLN A 526 19.70 -6.63 -1.09
C GLN A 526 18.93 -7.90 -1.48
N HIS A 527 17.61 -7.80 -1.60
CA HIS A 527 16.76 -8.93 -2.01
C HIS A 527 16.96 -9.31 -3.48
N LEU A 528 17.16 -8.34 -4.36
CA LEU A 528 17.53 -8.60 -5.76
C LEU A 528 18.83 -9.38 -5.90
N ILE A 529 19.85 -9.03 -5.13
CA ILE A 529 21.12 -9.78 -5.14
C ILE A 529 20.91 -11.21 -4.62
N ARG A 530 20.14 -11.42 -3.53
CA ARG A 530 19.80 -12.76 -3.04
C ARG A 530 19.03 -13.57 -4.09
N TRP A 531 18.06 -12.93 -4.75
CA TRP A 531 17.29 -13.56 -5.82
C TRP A 531 18.15 -13.94 -7.04
N VAL A 532 19.09 -13.09 -7.44
CA VAL A 532 20.02 -13.40 -8.53
C VAL A 532 20.87 -14.65 -8.20
N VAL A 533 21.26 -14.81 -6.93
CA VAL A 533 21.99 -16.01 -6.46
C VAL A 533 21.08 -17.25 -6.49
N SER A 534 19.88 -17.17 -5.91
CA SER A 534 18.96 -18.30 -5.79
C SER A 534 18.39 -18.74 -7.14
N SER A 535 18.17 -17.83 -8.06
CA SER A 535 17.63 -18.10 -9.40
C SER A 535 18.69 -18.62 -10.39
N GLY A 536 19.97 -18.74 -9.97
CA GLY A 536 21.04 -19.31 -10.81
C GLY A 536 21.36 -18.52 -12.07
N GLN A 537 21.21 -17.18 -12.01
CA GLN A 537 21.52 -16.29 -13.16
C GLN A 537 23.00 -16.33 -13.56
N PHE A 538 23.88 -16.65 -12.61
CA PHE A 538 25.34 -16.75 -12.77
C PHE A 538 25.86 -18.05 -12.17
N SER A 539 27.16 -18.33 -12.30
CA SER A 539 27.80 -19.51 -11.72
C SER A 539 27.73 -19.49 -10.18
N PRO A 540 27.82 -20.65 -9.51
CA PRO A 540 27.87 -20.73 -8.05
C PRO A 540 28.99 -19.91 -7.43
N GLU A 541 30.16 -19.80 -8.08
CA GLU A 541 31.29 -18.98 -7.64
C GLU A 541 30.93 -17.48 -7.56
N VAL A 542 30.23 -16.96 -8.57
CA VAL A 542 29.69 -15.60 -8.53
C VAL A 542 28.69 -15.45 -7.37
N GLY A 543 27.86 -16.47 -7.12
CA GLY A 543 26.90 -16.48 -6.02
C GLY A 543 27.58 -16.34 -4.65
N GLU A 544 28.66 -17.06 -4.40
CA GLU A 544 29.41 -16.96 -3.13
C GLU A 544 30.00 -15.55 -2.91
N ILE A 545 30.54 -14.94 -3.97
CA ILE A 545 31.04 -13.57 -3.90
C ILE A 545 29.90 -12.57 -3.61
N LEU A 546 28.75 -12.72 -4.26
CA LEU A 546 27.57 -11.86 -4.03
C LEU A 546 27.10 -11.95 -2.58
N LEU A 547 27.04 -13.15 -2.00
CA LEU A 547 26.68 -13.35 -0.58
C LEU A 547 27.71 -12.73 0.36
N SER A 548 29.00 -12.80 0.04
CA SER A 548 30.07 -12.13 0.81
C SER A 548 29.91 -10.60 0.81
N ILE A 549 29.48 -10.02 -0.32
CA ILE A 549 29.22 -8.57 -0.44
C ILE A 549 28.02 -8.16 0.40
N LEU A 550 26.95 -8.96 0.41
CA LEU A 550 25.77 -8.71 1.24
C LEU A 550 26.09 -8.62 2.75
N GLY A 551 27.07 -9.40 3.22
CA GLY A 551 27.54 -9.36 4.61
C GLY A 551 28.55 -8.24 4.92
N THR A 552 28.69 -7.22 4.04
CA THR A 552 29.62 -6.10 4.25
C THR A 552 28.87 -4.85 4.69
N GLU A 553 29.32 -4.20 5.78
CA GLU A 553 28.71 -2.96 6.31
C GLU A 553 28.77 -1.83 5.26
N ILE A 554 27.67 -1.08 5.15
CA ILE A 554 27.57 0.04 4.19
C ILE A 554 28.31 1.26 4.74
N SER A 555 29.42 1.62 4.10
CA SER A 555 30.26 2.77 4.46
C SER A 555 30.58 3.62 3.22
N PRO A 556 30.63 4.95 3.34
CA PRO A 556 30.99 5.83 2.22
C PRO A 556 32.47 5.75 1.82
N GLU A 557 33.33 5.17 2.63
CA GLU A 557 34.80 4.98 2.40
C GLU A 557 35.52 6.26 1.88
N LEU A 558 35.11 7.43 2.35
CA LEU A 558 35.70 8.71 1.95
C LEU A 558 36.63 9.30 3.03
N VAL A 559 36.34 9.02 4.31
CA VAL A 559 37.07 9.54 5.46
C VAL A 559 37.87 8.41 6.13
N PRO A 560 39.19 8.54 6.33
CA PRO A 560 39.97 7.54 7.03
C PRO A 560 39.50 7.32 8.47
N ALA A 561 39.39 6.06 8.91
CA ALA A 561 39.13 5.76 10.31
C ALA A 561 40.30 6.17 11.20
N LYS A 562 40.05 6.79 12.34
CA LYS A 562 41.08 7.07 13.33
C LYS A 562 41.57 5.75 13.94
N PRO A 563 42.87 5.63 14.28
CA PRO A 563 43.40 4.42 14.90
C PRO A 563 42.59 4.00 16.11
N GLY A 564 42.03 2.76 16.09
CA GLY A 564 41.22 2.22 17.16
C GLY A 564 39.72 2.58 17.12
N GLN A 565 39.27 3.34 16.16
CA GLN A 565 37.83 3.60 15.92
C GLN A 565 37.28 2.75 14.76
N LYS A 566 35.98 2.33 14.87
CA LYS A 566 35.30 1.73 13.72
C LYS A 566 35.13 2.77 12.61
N MET A 567 35.11 2.31 11.37
CA MET A 567 34.82 3.13 10.22
C MET A 567 33.38 3.71 10.39
N GLN A 568 33.19 4.97 10.01
CA GLN A 568 31.93 5.64 10.16
C GLN A 568 30.87 4.97 9.26
N SER A 569 29.78 4.47 9.86
CA SER A 569 28.65 3.94 9.11
C SER A 569 27.85 5.07 8.45
N THR A 570 27.42 4.84 7.23
CA THR A 570 26.47 5.76 6.56
C THR A 570 25.20 5.94 7.40
N GLN A 571 24.71 4.87 8.00
CA GLN A 571 23.49 4.87 8.80
C GLN A 571 23.59 5.71 10.09
N ASP A 572 24.78 5.91 10.63
CA ASP A 572 24.99 6.82 11.78
C ASP A 572 24.66 8.28 11.44
N LYS A 573 24.83 8.67 10.16
CA LYS A 573 24.57 10.05 9.69
C LYS A 573 23.16 10.28 9.16
N ILE A 574 22.61 9.30 8.45
CA ILE A 574 21.34 9.46 7.72
C ILE A 574 20.22 8.59 8.28
N GLY A 575 20.47 7.79 9.29
CA GLY A 575 19.53 6.82 9.85
C GLY A 575 19.54 5.48 9.11
N PRO A 576 18.91 4.45 9.70
CA PRO A 576 18.83 3.13 9.11
C PRO A 576 17.99 3.16 7.83
N TYR A 577 18.48 2.53 6.77
CA TYR A 577 17.78 2.45 5.49
C TYR A 577 16.40 1.78 5.61
N ASN A 578 16.22 0.89 6.59
CA ASN A 578 14.92 0.28 6.89
C ASN A 578 13.84 1.35 7.15
N LEU A 579 14.13 2.32 8.02
CA LEU A 579 13.21 3.43 8.31
C LEU A 579 13.16 4.46 7.18
N GLN A 580 14.27 4.72 6.50
CA GLN A 580 14.31 5.72 5.44
C GLN A 580 13.53 5.26 4.20
N ASP A 581 13.60 3.99 3.83
CA ASP A 581 12.82 3.42 2.73
C ASP A 581 11.33 3.29 3.11
N PHE A 582 11.03 3.00 4.39
CA PHE A 582 9.67 3.04 4.91
C PHE A 582 9.06 4.44 4.74
N ASN A 583 9.76 5.49 5.20
CA ASN A 583 9.33 6.89 5.04
C ASN A 583 9.14 7.24 3.56
N LEU A 584 10.09 6.86 2.72
CA LEU A 584 10.05 7.11 1.28
C LEU A 584 8.82 6.50 0.61
N TYR A 585 8.49 5.25 0.94
CA TYR A 585 7.33 4.57 0.39
C TYR A 585 6.03 5.32 0.71
N TYR A 586 5.83 5.64 1.98
CA TYR A 586 4.59 6.29 2.41
C TYR A 586 4.47 7.73 1.89
N VAL A 587 5.56 8.49 1.80
CA VAL A 587 5.56 9.81 1.18
C VAL A 587 5.28 9.73 -0.32
N LEU A 588 6.05 8.90 -1.04
CA LEU A 588 6.06 8.93 -2.50
C LEU A 588 4.87 8.18 -3.10
N ARG A 589 4.58 7.00 -2.59
CA ARG A 589 3.54 6.11 -3.12
C ARG A 589 2.17 6.35 -2.50
N ARG A 590 2.11 6.55 -1.18
CA ARG A 590 0.83 6.74 -0.47
C ARG A 590 0.45 8.21 -0.27
N GLY A 591 1.41 9.14 -0.29
CA GLY A 591 1.17 10.56 -0.03
C GLY A 591 0.73 10.81 1.41
N ALA A 592 1.16 9.96 2.33
CA ALA A 592 0.80 10.03 3.73
C ALA A 592 1.42 11.26 4.41
N ARG A 593 0.73 11.79 5.41
CA ARG A 593 1.27 12.84 6.27
C ARG A 593 2.30 12.27 7.24
N PRO A 594 3.25 13.08 7.74
CA PRO A 594 4.30 12.61 8.64
C PRO A 594 3.79 11.91 9.89
N SER A 595 2.81 12.46 10.60
CA SER A 595 2.25 11.83 11.80
C SER A 595 1.73 10.41 11.55
N LYS A 596 1.13 10.18 10.39
CA LYS A 596 0.65 8.86 9.98
C LYS A 596 1.80 7.92 9.64
N ILE A 597 2.88 8.43 9.04
CA ILE A 597 4.08 7.62 8.75
C ILE A 597 4.72 7.17 10.05
N ALA A 598 4.90 8.07 11.03
CA ALA A 598 5.40 7.73 12.36
C ALA A 598 4.51 6.69 13.07
N PHE A 599 3.17 6.86 13.01
CA PHE A 599 2.20 5.91 13.58
C PHE A 599 2.34 4.52 12.96
N LEU A 600 2.39 4.42 11.64
CA LEU A 600 2.56 3.15 10.93
C LEU A 600 3.94 2.54 11.19
N ALA A 601 4.99 3.37 11.26
CA ALA A 601 6.34 2.92 11.58
C ALA A 601 6.43 2.35 13.00
N GLU A 602 5.75 2.95 13.98
CA GLU A 602 5.68 2.41 15.34
C GLU A 602 5.03 1.01 15.34
N HIS A 603 3.93 0.83 14.61
CA HIS A 603 3.27 -0.47 14.50
C HIS A 603 4.14 -1.53 13.80
N ALA A 604 4.92 -1.13 12.79
CA ALA A 604 5.77 -2.04 12.05
C ALA A 604 7.07 -2.38 12.80
N TRP A 605 7.67 -1.42 13.52
CA TRP A 605 9.06 -1.49 13.95
C TRP A 605 9.28 -1.49 15.46
N SER A 606 8.27 -1.23 16.30
CA SER A 606 8.46 -1.20 17.75
C SER A 606 8.79 -2.56 18.38
N ASP A 607 8.38 -3.64 17.72
CA ASP A 607 8.61 -5.01 18.20
C ASP A 607 9.05 -5.91 17.03
N ALA A 608 10.31 -6.35 17.05
CA ALA A 608 10.88 -7.22 16.01
C ALA A 608 10.23 -8.61 15.94
N SER A 609 9.56 -9.06 17.00
CA SER A 609 8.87 -10.36 17.06
C SER A 609 7.46 -10.33 16.45
N ARG A 610 6.91 -9.14 16.22
CA ARG A 610 5.56 -8.95 15.69
C ARG A 610 5.56 -8.89 14.15
N GLY A 611 4.61 -9.58 13.50
CA GLY A 611 4.46 -9.58 12.05
C GLY A 611 5.58 -10.31 11.29
N ASP A 612 5.48 -10.33 9.98
CA ASP A 612 6.38 -11.09 9.13
C ASP A 612 7.64 -10.31 8.72
N TRP A 613 8.67 -11.04 8.35
CA TRP A 613 9.90 -10.54 7.77
C TRP A 613 10.07 -11.14 6.37
N PRO A 614 10.65 -10.40 5.42
CA PRO A 614 10.86 -10.92 4.07
C PRO A 614 11.65 -12.24 4.09
N ALA A 615 11.31 -13.14 3.18
CA ALA A 615 11.94 -14.45 3.11
C ALA A 615 13.47 -14.35 3.00
N GLY A 616 14.19 -15.09 3.87
CA GLY A 616 15.65 -15.10 3.92
C GLY A 616 16.29 -13.88 4.59
N TYR A 617 15.52 -13.07 5.33
CA TYR A 617 16.09 -11.99 6.16
C TYR A 617 16.87 -12.59 7.33
N PRO A 618 18.15 -12.17 7.59
CA PRO A 618 18.95 -12.75 8.66
C PRO A 618 18.39 -12.45 10.06
N GLU A 619 18.38 -13.44 10.94
CA GLU A 619 17.87 -13.29 12.31
C GLU A 619 18.66 -12.24 13.12
N GLU A 620 19.98 -12.19 12.92
CA GLU A 620 20.87 -11.24 13.57
C GLU A 620 20.68 -9.79 13.15
N ASP A 621 20.01 -9.56 12.00
CA ASP A 621 19.74 -8.23 11.47
C ASP A 621 18.34 -7.71 11.87
N LYS A 622 17.52 -8.54 12.54
CA LYS A 622 16.19 -8.15 13.03
C LYS A 622 16.33 -7.15 14.16
N VAL A 623 15.74 -5.97 13.97
CA VAL A 623 15.83 -4.85 14.92
C VAL A 623 14.47 -4.25 15.22
N SER A 624 14.35 -3.62 16.37
CA SER A 624 13.22 -2.77 16.75
C SER A 624 13.70 -1.33 16.93
N TYR A 625 12.79 -0.38 16.75
CA TYR A 625 13.03 1.05 16.94
C TYR A 625 11.97 1.62 17.87
N SER A 626 12.40 2.44 18.85
CA SER A 626 11.48 3.20 19.69
C SER A 626 10.80 4.33 18.88
N LEU A 627 9.67 4.84 19.39
CA LEU A 627 9.00 5.98 18.76
C LEU A 627 9.92 7.21 18.65
N ASP A 628 10.78 7.46 19.66
CA ASP A 628 11.78 8.53 19.62
C ASP A 628 12.76 8.38 18.47
N GLU A 629 13.25 7.16 18.24
CA GLU A 629 14.15 6.87 17.11
C GLU A 629 13.45 7.03 15.77
N ILE A 630 12.21 6.53 15.65
CA ILE A 630 11.38 6.66 14.46
C ILE A 630 11.19 8.14 14.11
N VAL A 631 10.71 8.93 15.06
CA VAL A 631 10.45 10.35 14.89
C VAL A 631 11.74 11.14 14.61
N LYS A 632 12.85 10.81 15.29
CA LYS A 632 14.16 11.40 15.03
C LYS A 632 14.59 11.22 13.58
N TRP A 633 14.49 10.00 13.06
CA TRP A 633 14.94 9.68 11.72
C TRP A 633 13.95 10.16 10.64
N GLU A 634 12.67 10.20 10.95
CA GLU A 634 11.68 10.79 10.05
C GLU A 634 11.85 12.32 9.93
N ARG A 635 12.11 13.04 11.03
CA ARG A 635 12.48 14.46 10.98
C ARG A 635 13.69 14.71 10.08
N LEU A 636 14.71 13.84 10.19
CA LEU A 636 15.88 13.94 9.32
C LEU A 636 15.50 13.67 7.86
N PHE A 637 14.71 12.61 7.60
CA PHE A 637 14.20 12.29 6.26
C PHE A 637 13.50 13.49 5.64
N ILE A 638 12.52 14.05 6.32
CA ILE A 638 11.74 15.21 5.85
C ILE A 638 12.67 16.37 5.51
N ARG A 639 13.57 16.77 6.43
CA ARG A 639 14.51 17.85 6.19
C ARG A 639 15.36 17.61 4.95
N ARG A 640 15.95 16.44 4.83
CA ARG A 640 16.80 16.09 3.69
C ARG A 640 16.00 15.96 2.40
N TYR A 641 14.85 15.33 2.44
CA TYR A 641 13.98 15.15 1.27
C TYR A 641 13.63 16.49 0.61
N PHE A 642 13.39 17.53 1.40
CA PHE A 642 13.13 18.89 0.92
C PHE A 642 14.42 19.65 0.56
N THR A 643 15.36 19.78 1.48
CA THR A 643 16.56 20.63 1.28
C THR A 643 17.50 20.10 0.22
N GLN A 644 17.48 18.80 -0.08
CA GLN A 644 18.34 18.18 -1.08
C GLN A 644 17.65 18.01 -2.45
N GLN A 645 16.46 18.58 -2.66
CA GLN A 645 15.74 18.54 -3.93
C GLN A 645 16.57 19.03 -5.11
N PHE A 646 17.41 20.04 -4.94
CA PHE A 646 18.26 20.56 -6.01
C PHE A 646 19.17 19.50 -6.63
N LYS A 647 19.57 18.48 -5.87
CA LYS A 647 20.39 17.37 -6.37
C LYS A 647 19.62 16.50 -7.35
N ARG A 648 18.30 16.40 -7.23
CA ARG A 648 17.45 15.62 -8.13
C ARG A 648 17.11 16.32 -9.44
N SER A 649 17.42 17.61 -9.57
CA SER A 649 17.16 18.40 -10.79
C SER A 649 17.94 17.92 -12.01
N ALA A 650 19.11 17.29 -11.82
CA ALA A 650 20.03 16.86 -12.86
C ALA A 650 20.31 15.34 -12.80
N LEU A 651 19.26 14.53 -12.67
CA LEU A 651 19.41 13.08 -12.68
C LEU A 651 19.60 12.52 -14.09
N PRO A 652 20.51 11.53 -14.29
CA PRO A 652 20.63 10.79 -15.54
C PRO A 652 19.34 10.02 -15.85
N ASN A 653 19.19 9.56 -17.10
CA ASN A 653 18.13 8.63 -17.45
C ASN A 653 18.37 7.27 -16.77
N GLY A 654 17.28 6.60 -16.44
CA GLY A 654 17.26 5.24 -15.91
C GLY A 654 15.87 4.64 -16.06
N PRO A 655 15.72 3.32 -15.98
CA PRO A 655 14.42 2.68 -16.06
C PRO A 655 13.59 2.99 -14.80
N LYS A 656 12.29 3.18 -14.99
CA LYS A 656 11.35 3.17 -13.87
C LYS A 656 11.06 1.72 -13.52
N VAL A 657 11.43 1.30 -12.31
CA VAL A 657 11.28 -0.08 -11.85
C VAL A 657 9.97 -0.28 -11.11
N MET A 658 9.64 0.60 -10.18
CA MET A 658 8.44 0.48 -9.34
C MET A 658 7.41 1.57 -9.67
N ALA A 659 6.12 1.24 -9.48
CA ALA A 659 5.06 2.24 -9.52
C ALA A 659 5.25 3.25 -8.38
N GLY A 660 5.24 4.55 -8.66
CA GLY A 660 5.53 5.59 -7.68
C GLY A 660 6.96 5.58 -7.14
N GLY A 661 7.92 4.94 -7.84
CA GLY A 661 9.31 4.75 -7.41
C GLY A 661 10.33 5.57 -8.20
N SER A 662 9.99 6.75 -8.74
CA SER A 662 10.92 7.57 -9.51
C SER A 662 10.99 9.01 -8.98
N LEU A 663 12.15 9.41 -8.55
CA LEU A 663 12.48 10.78 -8.12
C LEU A 663 13.08 11.62 -9.25
N SER A 664 13.12 11.11 -10.47
CA SER A 664 13.51 11.89 -11.65
C SER A 664 12.55 13.07 -11.83
N PRO A 665 13.04 14.27 -12.23
CA PRO A 665 12.18 15.40 -12.55
C PRO A 665 11.23 15.12 -13.74
N ARG A 666 11.45 14.02 -14.47
CA ARG A 666 10.61 13.49 -15.53
C ARG A 666 9.64 12.39 -15.04
N GLY A 667 9.76 11.98 -13.78
CA GLY A 667 9.06 10.84 -13.18
C GLY A 667 7.89 11.21 -12.28
N ASP A 668 7.76 10.47 -11.18
CA ASP A 668 6.59 10.48 -10.29
C ASP A 668 6.54 11.67 -9.34
N TRP A 669 7.68 12.26 -9.03
CA TRP A 669 7.79 13.35 -8.07
C TRP A 669 8.36 14.63 -8.71
N ARG A 670 7.64 15.73 -8.53
CA ARG A 670 8.06 17.07 -8.97
C ARG A 670 7.91 18.05 -7.82
N MET A 671 8.98 18.71 -7.47
CA MET A 671 9.03 19.68 -6.39
C MET A 671 10.03 20.79 -6.74
N PRO A 672 9.72 22.06 -6.46
CA PRO A 672 10.71 23.13 -6.53
C PRO A 672 11.87 22.85 -5.57
N SER A 673 13.07 23.36 -5.88
CA SER A 673 14.28 23.13 -5.08
C SER A 673 14.51 24.13 -3.94
N ASP A 674 13.64 25.11 -3.80
CA ASP A 674 13.71 26.24 -2.86
C ASP A 674 12.54 26.28 -1.87
N VAL A 675 11.86 25.15 -1.65
CA VAL A 675 10.73 25.03 -0.72
C VAL A 675 11.17 24.62 0.68
N SER A 676 10.40 25.02 1.69
CA SER A 676 10.64 24.69 3.09
C SER A 676 9.91 23.42 3.52
N ALA A 677 10.51 22.64 4.40
CA ALA A 677 9.93 21.47 5.05
C ALA A 677 9.07 21.80 6.30
N GLU A 678 8.99 23.07 6.69
CA GLU A 678 8.42 23.47 7.98
C GLU A 678 6.98 23.03 8.22
N ALA A 679 6.13 22.97 7.17
CA ALA A 679 4.75 22.54 7.32
C ALA A 679 4.66 21.06 7.73
N TRP A 680 5.47 20.23 7.12
CA TRP A 680 5.56 18.78 7.42
C TRP A 680 6.16 18.52 8.79
N LEU A 681 7.23 19.25 9.15
CA LEU A 681 7.86 19.15 10.47
C LEU A 681 6.91 19.60 11.59
N ARG A 682 6.16 20.68 11.39
CA ARG A 682 5.15 21.13 12.37
C ARG A 682 4.00 20.16 12.52
N GLU A 683 3.59 19.48 11.45
CA GLU A 683 2.54 18.46 11.50
C GLU A 683 3.00 17.28 12.34
N LEU A 684 4.20 16.77 12.10
CA LEU A 684 4.80 15.69 12.88
C LEU A 684 4.96 16.10 14.36
N ASP A 685 5.64 17.22 14.61
CA ASP A 685 5.94 17.70 15.96
C ASP A 685 4.67 17.98 16.78
N GLY A 686 3.63 18.49 16.12
CA GLY A 686 2.32 18.72 16.76
C GLY A 686 1.59 17.43 17.14
N ALA A 687 1.75 16.39 16.34
CA ALA A 687 1.10 15.10 16.59
C ALA A 687 1.79 14.30 17.72
N VAL A 688 3.13 14.35 17.78
CA VAL A 688 3.92 13.60 18.77
C VAL A 688 4.25 14.42 20.03
N SER A 689 3.73 15.64 20.15
CA SER A 689 4.01 16.52 21.30
C SER A 689 3.62 15.87 22.62
N GLY A 690 4.61 15.70 23.52
CA GLY A 690 4.45 15.06 24.82
C GLY A 690 4.55 13.53 24.80
N LEU A 691 4.87 12.91 23.67
CA LEU A 691 5.12 11.47 23.52
C LEU A 691 6.61 11.18 23.29
N VAL A 692 7.35 12.11 22.73
CA VAL A 692 8.79 11.99 22.45
C VAL A 692 9.53 13.18 23.07
N ASP A 693 10.81 12.97 23.46
CA ASP A 693 11.68 13.99 24.08
C ASP A 693 12.34 14.93 23.04
#